data_aa887d1c87b83c15b02ab2b5dc4fac32
#
_entry.id   aa887d1c87b83c15b02ab2b5dc4fac32
#
_cell.length_a   1.000
_cell.length_b   1.000
_cell.length_c   1.000
_cell.angle_alpha   90.00
_cell.angle_beta   90.00
_cell.angle_gamma   90.00
#
_symmetry.space_group_name_H-M   'P 1'
#
loop_
_entity.id
_entity.type
_entity.pdbx_description
1 polymer ?
#
loop_
_entity_poly.entity_id
_entity_poly.type
_entity_poly.pdbx_seq_one_letter_code
_entity_poly.pdbx_strand_id
1 'polypeptide(L)'
;MKPYTRSIIELFDGKKRFLIPLYQRQYAWNVDSQIPLLWEDIERIAKRIDEDRMSVVPHFMGAMVIGQMKTFGKQVQAFEIIDGQQRLTTFQIFLAALRDVAEEAGSRYAMELQKYLLNDGVMEHPEIERFKLWPSLMDRKSFTAIIDPEADIDDLLPKQQDDGFVKKSVLAHEYLKDAIRRHVIVDDVFKEHHFETIFEALKDGLAIVSIELEGGDDPQTIFETLNSRGVELSPGDLMRNFIFQRAKGMGQAEGSLNIDKLYEQHWLPLDRPFWTQVASRGRQSRARLDWLLTDHLSMNIGSLVSIENLYDSYRRWILNERPFPSVVPELEAISASAKLEERLFQQGKTDPLGDFGRFAHAFDVSTVLPLVLYLATEANLGDRLPEALSILKSYILRRDICRLTTKNYNKLFVGLIPKLREAPGDHVKSLFANLSERTSDIDRWPDDEEWHIAWVTRDQYSPARQNRLNYLFEIVESELRSERNEDIEIRSALTIEHIMPQKWQETWPLPGYEDADTIDNLDMEYRSKMLDRNKVVNTLGNLTLLTQKLNSSVSNGPYATKMPAIRAHSSLALNRDLNAWNHWDEDAVQQRAEALFKAALRVWIAPIRQHSYSEIDKAAGEKNSSSRTEMPENGTRCEFAYGGQVYRGIIENGQLAVEGYTTLFSTFSGASRAITRTSRNGWNDWFLDFG
;
A
#
# COMPACT_ATOMS: atom_id res chain seq x y z
N MET A 1 11.64 -13.43 36.43
CA MET A 1 10.91 -14.32 35.49
C MET A 1 11.02 -15.78 35.93
N LYS A 2 9.88 -16.50 36.03
CA LYS A 2 9.85 -17.93 36.39
C LYS A 2 9.19 -18.74 35.27
N PRO A 3 9.90 -19.65 34.62
CA PRO A 3 9.30 -20.54 33.64
C PRO A 3 8.67 -21.76 34.30
N TYR A 4 7.47 -22.14 33.84
CA TYR A 4 6.77 -23.36 34.26
C TYR A 4 6.34 -24.10 32.99
N THR A 5 6.61 -25.39 32.92
CA THR A 5 6.04 -26.27 31.89
C THR A 5 4.68 -26.75 32.36
N ARG A 6 3.63 -26.54 31.57
CA ARG A 6 2.24 -26.91 31.86
C ARG A 6 1.63 -27.60 30.66
N SER A 7 0.76 -28.53 30.89
CA SER A 7 -0.12 -29.03 29.84
C SER A 7 -1.25 -28.05 29.54
N ILE A 8 -2.00 -28.25 28.44
CA ILE A 8 -3.11 -27.37 28.09
C ILE A 8 -4.21 -27.43 29.16
N ILE A 9 -4.48 -28.62 29.70
CA ILE A 9 -5.47 -28.80 30.76
C ILE A 9 -5.00 -28.11 32.05
N GLU A 10 -3.77 -28.31 32.51
CA GLU A 10 -3.21 -27.64 33.69
C GLU A 10 -3.24 -26.12 33.61
N LEU A 11 -3.08 -25.58 32.36
CA LEU A 11 -3.12 -24.16 32.14
C LEU A 11 -4.47 -23.55 32.56
N PHE A 12 -5.58 -24.24 32.29
CA PHE A 12 -6.93 -23.77 32.56
C PHE A 12 -7.58 -24.39 33.80
N ASP A 13 -6.91 -25.34 34.47
CA ASP A 13 -7.43 -25.95 35.68
C ASP A 13 -7.47 -24.98 36.88
N GLY A 14 -8.43 -25.18 37.78
CA GLY A 14 -8.64 -24.32 38.96
C GLY A 14 -9.25 -22.97 38.63
N LYS A 15 -9.59 -22.20 39.68
CA LYS A 15 -10.28 -20.90 39.57
C LYS A 15 -9.30 -19.78 39.27
N LYS A 16 -9.13 -19.50 38.00
CA LYS A 16 -8.23 -18.43 37.47
C LYS A 16 -8.73 -17.92 36.14
N ARG A 17 -8.24 -16.76 35.73
CA ARG A 17 -8.54 -16.18 34.41
C ARG A 17 -7.34 -15.52 33.78
N PHE A 18 -7.32 -15.53 32.46
CA PHE A 18 -6.35 -14.83 31.63
C PHE A 18 -7.02 -13.66 30.92
N LEU A 19 -6.39 -12.49 30.93
CA LEU A 19 -6.93 -11.28 30.34
C LEU A 19 -6.05 -10.89 29.16
N ILE A 20 -6.64 -10.82 27.97
CA ILE A 20 -6.00 -10.22 26.81
C ILE A 20 -6.21 -8.72 26.93
N PRO A 21 -5.14 -7.90 27.03
CA PRO A 21 -5.27 -6.44 27.01
C PRO A 21 -6.03 -5.97 25.78
N LEU A 22 -6.89 -4.95 25.92
CA LEU A 22 -7.72 -4.41 24.84
C LEU A 22 -6.91 -3.98 23.62
N TYR A 23 -5.70 -3.48 23.87
CA TYR A 23 -4.79 -2.99 22.86
C TYR A 23 -3.96 -4.08 22.15
N GLN A 24 -4.14 -5.37 22.51
CA GLN A 24 -3.53 -6.44 21.72
C GLN A 24 -4.36 -6.74 20.47
N ARG A 25 -3.69 -7.26 19.42
CA ARG A 25 -4.34 -7.54 18.14
C ARG A 25 -5.49 -8.54 18.29
N GLN A 26 -6.45 -8.46 17.38
CA GLN A 26 -7.53 -9.41 17.24
C GLN A 26 -7.01 -10.82 16.96
N TYR A 27 -7.87 -11.81 17.17
CA TYR A 27 -7.58 -13.20 16.80
C TYR A 27 -7.27 -13.30 15.29
N ALA A 28 -6.10 -13.86 14.96
CA ALA A 28 -5.54 -13.78 13.62
C ALA A 28 -5.28 -15.14 12.95
N TRP A 29 -5.30 -16.26 13.68
CA TRP A 29 -5.04 -17.58 13.11
C TRP A 29 -6.09 -17.96 12.07
N ASN A 30 -5.64 -18.59 10.97
CA ASN A 30 -6.45 -18.96 9.82
C ASN A 30 -6.66 -20.46 9.73
N VAL A 31 -7.82 -20.82 9.18
CA VAL A 31 -8.19 -22.21 8.84
C VAL A 31 -7.43 -22.78 7.64
N ASP A 32 -6.72 -21.92 6.89
CA ASP A 32 -5.89 -22.33 5.75
C ASP A 32 -4.41 -22.54 6.12
N SER A 33 -4.02 -22.30 7.38
CA SER A 33 -2.61 -22.33 7.79
C SER A 33 -2.41 -22.86 9.21
N GLN A 34 -2.60 -22.02 10.25
CA GLN A 34 -2.22 -22.39 11.63
C GLN A 34 -3.15 -23.42 12.27
N ILE A 35 -4.46 -23.34 12.01
CA ILE A 35 -5.43 -24.22 12.62
C ILE A 35 -5.27 -25.67 12.17
N PRO A 36 -5.09 -25.98 10.86
CA PRO A 36 -4.81 -27.35 10.40
C PRO A 36 -3.54 -27.93 11.03
N LEU A 37 -2.47 -27.15 11.13
CA LEU A 37 -1.21 -27.62 11.74
C LEU A 37 -1.37 -27.97 13.21
N LEU A 38 -2.14 -27.17 13.96
CA LEU A 38 -2.48 -27.50 15.35
C LEU A 38 -3.24 -28.81 15.43
N TRP A 39 -4.24 -29.01 14.56
CA TRP A 39 -5.01 -30.27 14.55
C TRP A 39 -4.12 -31.44 14.20
N GLU A 40 -3.25 -31.36 13.21
CA GLU A 40 -2.30 -32.42 12.84
C GLU A 40 -1.38 -32.79 14.00
N ASP A 41 -0.90 -31.82 14.78
CA ASP A 41 -0.10 -32.07 15.97
C ASP A 41 -0.89 -32.84 17.04
N ILE A 42 -2.13 -32.41 17.32
CA ILE A 42 -3.01 -33.06 18.30
C ILE A 42 -3.34 -34.50 17.86
N GLU A 43 -3.75 -34.71 16.61
CA GLU A 43 -4.08 -36.01 16.06
C GLU A 43 -2.89 -36.96 16.07
N ARG A 44 -1.71 -36.48 15.74
CA ARG A 44 -0.46 -37.24 15.78
C ARG A 44 -0.15 -37.72 17.22
N ILE A 45 -0.33 -36.85 18.22
CA ILE A 45 -0.12 -37.22 19.62
C ILE A 45 -1.20 -38.19 20.09
N ALA A 46 -2.47 -37.96 19.75
CA ALA A 46 -3.56 -38.88 20.09
C ALA A 46 -3.32 -40.29 19.54
N LYS A 47 -2.87 -40.42 18.30
CA LYS A 47 -2.48 -41.74 17.71
C LYS A 47 -1.32 -42.38 18.45
N ARG A 48 -0.31 -41.63 18.88
CA ARG A 48 0.81 -42.16 19.68
C ARG A 48 0.33 -42.67 21.08
N ILE A 49 -0.59 -41.94 21.70
CA ILE A 49 -1.20 -42.34 22.96
C ILE A 49 -1.96 -43.67 22.80
N ASP A 50 -2.67 -43.82 21.69
CA ASP A 50 -3.39 -45.03 21.35
C ASP A 50 -2.46 -46.24 21.14
N GLU A 51 -1.31 -46.02 20.50
CA GLU A 51 -0.30 -47.06 20.24
C GLU A 51 0.49 -47.43 21.50
N ASP A 52 1.04 -46.47 22.22
CA ASP A 52 1.81 -46.69 23.48
C ASP A 52 1.83 -45.42 24.34
N ARG A 53 0.94 -45.32 25.29
CA ARG A 53 0.81 -44.19 26.21
C ARG A 53 2.08 -43.88 26.99
N MET A 54 2.90 -44.88 27.31
CA MET A 54 4.09 -44.71 28.15
C MET A 54 5.29 -44.13 27.36
N SER A 55 5.25 -44.16 26.03
CA SER A 55 6.33 -43.65 25.16
C SER A 55 6.12 -42.20 24.72
N VAL A 56 5.03 -41.56 25.09
CA VAL A 56 4.69 -40.21 24.63
C VAL A 56 5.55 -39.18 25.33
N VAL A 57 6.38 -38.49 24.53
CA VAL A 57 7.11 -37.29 24.95
C VAL A 57 6.23 -36.09 24.63
N PRO A 58 5.97 -35.17 25.59
CA PRO A 58 5.15 -33.99 25.35
C PRO A 58 5.67 -33.16 24.21
N HIS A 59 4.79 -32.84 23.26
CA HIS A 59 5.10 -31.93 22.14
C HIS A 59 5.05 -30.48 22.62
N PHE A 60 6.10 -29.73 22.34
CA PHE A 60 6.24 -28.33 22.75
C PHE A 60 5.44 -27.40 21.86
N MET A 61 4.43 -26.74 22.43
CA MET A 61 3.50 -25.83 21.75
C MET A 61 3.96 -24.35 21.78
N GLY A 62 5.17 -24.10 22.25
CA GLY A 62 5.73 -22.75 22.37
C GLY A 62 5.68 -22.18 23.79
N ALA A 63 6.04 -20.91 23.92
CA ALA A 63 6.04 -20.21 25.19
C ALA A 63 4.90 -19.15 25.24
N MET A 64 4.44 -18.84 26.43
CA MET A 64 3.58 -17.69 26.73
C MET A 64 4.18 -16.87 27.86
N VAL A 65 3.90 -15.58 27.89
CA VAL A 65 4.32 -14.67 28.97
C VAL A 65 3.10 -14.05 29.62
N ILE A 66 3.05 -14.16 30.94
CA ILE A 66 1.95 -13.63 31.74
C ILE A 66 2.46 -12.83 32.92
N GLY A 67 1.70 -11.79 33.28
CA GLY A 67 1.90 -11.02 34.52
C GLY A 67 0.75 -11.23 35.49
N GLN A 68 1.05 -11.59 36.73
CA GLN A 68 0.02 -11.72 37.74
C GLN A 68 -0.57 -10.36 38.11
N MET A 69 -1.88 -10.24 38.07
CA MET A 69 -2.61 -9.05 38.51
C MET A 69 -2.93 -9.13 40.00
N LYS A 70 -2.97 -8.00 40.66
CA LYS A 70 -3.46 -7.92 42.07
C LYS A 70 -4.97 -8.11 42.05
N THR A 71 -5.44 -9.10 42.81
CA THR A 71 -6.87 -9.40 43.02
C THR A 71 -7.20 -9.39 44.50
N PHE A 72 -8.41 -8.96 44.86
CA PHE A 72 -8.85 -8.80 46.23
C PHE A 72 -10.22 -9.45 46.46
N GLY A 73 -10.45 -9.84 47.68
CA GLY A 73 -11.77 -10.35 48.13
C GLY A 73 -12.29 -11.55 47.34
N LYS A 74 -13.42 -11.38 46.65
CA LYS A 74 -14.07 -12.42 45.83
C LYS A 74 -13.62 -12.49 44.40
N GLN A 75 -12.69 -11.64 43.99
CA GLN A 75 -12.18 -11.62 42.63
C GLN A 75 -11.47 -12.91 42.30
N VAL A 76 -11.67 -13.38 41.06
CA VAL A 76 -10.94 -14.52 40.51
C VAL A 76 -9.50 -14.12 40.24
N GLN A 77 -8.54 -14.98 40.63
CA GLN A 77 -7.13 -14.79 40.32
C GLN A 77 -6.93 -14.51 38.84
N ALA A 78 -6.29 -13.39 38.52
CA ALA A 78 -6.18 -12.90 37.16
C ALA A 78 -4.70 -12.76 36.71
N PHE A 79 -4.46 -13.11 35.45
CA PHE A 79 -3.17 -12.97 34.76
C PHE A 79 -3.37 -12.16 33.49
N GLU A 80 -2.58 -11.11 33.31
CA GLU A 80 -2.52 -10.37 32.06
C GLU A 80 -1.61 -11.12 31.07
N ILE A 81 -2.06 -11.32 29.85
CA ILE A 81 -1.27 -11.94 28.80
C ILE A 81 -0.40 -10.89 28.15
N ILE A 82 0.92 -11.07 28.16
CA ILE A 82 1.89 -10.22 27.51
C ILE A 82 2.25 -10.79 26.14
N ASP A 83 2.47 -12.10 26.05
CA ASP A 83 2.63 -12.83 24.81
C ASP A 83 1.95 -14.21 24.86
N GLY A 84 1.55 -14.74 23.70
CA GLY A 84 0.91 -16.06 23.58
C GLY A 84 -0.62 -16.00 23.44
N GLN A 85 -1.24 -14.82 23.29
CA GLN A 85 -2.69 -14.64 23.20
C GLN A 85 -3.35 -15.52 22.11
N GLN A 86 -2.75 -15.62 20.92
CA GLN A 86 -3.30 -16.39 19.82
C GLN A 86 -3.41 -17.88 20.19
N ARG A 87 -2.38 -18.42 20.84
CA ARG A 87 -2.36 -19.82 21.31
C ARG A 87 -3.42 -20.07 22.36
N LEU A 88 -3.50 -19.20 23.40
CA LEU A 88 -4.50 -19.36 24.45
C LEU A 88 -5.93 -19.29 23.90
N THR A 89 -6.19 -18.32 23.01
CA THR A 89 -7.50 -18.19 22.36
C THR A 89 -7.82 -19.46 21.58
N THR A 90 -6.87 -20.00 20.82
CA THR A 90 -7.09 -21.21 20.02
C THR A 90 -7.31 -22.43 20.92
N PHE A 91 -6.59 -22.56 22.03
CA PHE A 91 -6.81 -23.67 22.96
C PHE A 91 -8.19 -23.60 23.60
N GLN A 92 -8.69 -22.41 23.94
CA GLN A 92 -10.06 -22.26 24.45
C GLN A 92 -11.11 -22.62 23.38
N ILE A 93 -10.91 -22.17 22.14
CA ILE A 93 -11.75 -22.50 20.99
C ILE A 93 -11.75 -24.03 20.76
N PHE A 94 -10.58 -24.68 20.86
CA PHE A 94 -10.45 -26.14 20.72
C PHE A 94 -11.18 -26.87 21.81
N LEU A 95 -11.02 -26.44 23.07
CA LEU A 95 -11.73 -27.05 24.22
C LEU A 95 -13.25 -26.89 24.08
N ALA A 96 -13.73 -25.74 23.56
CA ALA A 96 -15.14 -25.53 23.28
C ALA A 96 -15.64 -26.46 22.16
N ALA A 97 -14.90 -26.56 21.05
CA ALA A 97 -15.24 -27.51 19.96
C ALA A 97 -15.29 -28.98 20.45
N LEU A 98 -14.34 -29.37 21.31
CA LEU A 98 -14.28 -30.68 21.89
C LEU A 98 -15.48 -30.94 22.85
N ARG A 99 -15.87 -29.93 23.67
CA ARG A 99 -17.08 -29.97 24.52
C ARG A 99 -18.34 -30.16 23.67
N ASP A 100 -18.48 -29.37 22.60
CA ASP A 100 -19.67 -29.39 21.75
C ASP A 100 -19.85 -30.75 21.09
N VAL A 101 -18.77 -31.39 20.62
CA VAL A 101 -18.83 -32.76 20.06
C VAL A 101 -19.17 -33.79 21.15
N ALA A 102 -18.63 -33.63 22.35
CA ALA A 102 -18.98 -34.50 23.49
C ALA A 102 -20.46 -34.36 23.89
N GLU A 103 -21.00 -33.14 23.88
CA GLU A 103 -22.40 -32.85 24.21
C GLU A 103 -23.35 -33.43 23.14
N GLU A 104 -23.04 -33.29 21.86
CA GLU A 104 -23.79 -33.90 20.76
C GLU A 104 -23.83 -35.42 20.86
N ALA A 105 -22.77 -36.05 21.36
CA ALA A 105 -22.68 -37.49 21.59
C ALA A 105 -23.29 -37.96 22.93
N GLY A 106 -23.74 -37.02 23.78
CA GLY A 106 -24.22 -37.35 25.14
C GLY A 106 -23.12 -37.86 26.08
N SER A 107 -21.86 -37.54 25.82
CA SER A 107 -20.71 -37.98 26.60
C SER A 107 -20.56 -37.16 27.89
N ARG A 108 -20.21 -37.83 29.00
CA ARG A 108 -19.88 -37.20 30.29
C ARG A 108 -18.71 -36.21 30.22
N TYR A 109 -17.87 -36.31 29.19
CA TYR A 109 -16.74 -35.40 28.99
C TYR A 109 -17.17 -33.95 28.72
N ALA A 110 -18.40 -33.69 28.27
CA ALA A 110 -18.93 -32.36 28.11
C ALA A 110 -18.87 -31.55 29.43
N MET A 111 -19.34 -32.13 30.54
CA MET A 111 -19.27 -31.48 31.86
C MET A 111 -17.84 -31.35 32.37
N GLU A 112 -16.94 -32.28 32.05
CA GLU A 112 -15.53 -32.19 32.44
C GLU A 112 -14.85 -31.00 31.71
N LEU A 113 -15.06 -30.88 30.40
CA LEU A 113 -14.49 -29.85 29.58
C LEU A 113 -14.97 -28.43 29.95
N GLN A 114 -16.24 -28.34 30.42
CA GLN A 114 -16.80 -27.06 30.88
C GLN A 114 -15.98 -26.42 32.00
N LYS A 115 -15.34 -27.21 32.87
CA LYS A 115 -14.47 -26.71 33.97
C LYS A 115 -13.22 -25.97 33.46
N TYR A 116 -12.76 -26.28 32.25
CA TYR A 116 -11.59 -25.64 31.64
C TYR A 116 -11.96 -24.42 30.76
N LEU A 117 -13.27 -24.23 30.54
CA LEU A 117 -13.81 -23.09 29.78
C LEU A 117 -14.34 -21.99 30.70
N LEU A 118 -15.02 -22.39 31.77
CA LEU A 118 -15.67 -21.47 32.70
C LEU A 118 -15.21 -21.68 34.15
N ASN A 119 -15.16 -20.59 34.91
CA ASN A 119 -15.02 -20.58 36.35
C ASN A 119 -16.41 -20.76 37.01
N ASP A 120 -16.46 -21.43 38.15
CA ASP A 120 -17.67 -21.64 38.91
C ASP A 120 -17.56 -21.06 40.33
N GLY A 121 -18.74 -20.92 41.00
CA GLY A 121 -18.86 -20.45 42.38
C GLY A 121 -18.85 -18.92 42.50
N VAL A 122 -18.57 -18.44 43.74
CA VAL A 122 -18.69 -16.99 44.09
C VAL A 122 -17.63 -16.14 43.41
N MET A 123 -18.03 -15.10 42.67
CA MET A 123 -17.20 -14.13 41.98
C MET A 123 -17.68 -12.71 42.26
N GLU A 124 -16.86 -11.71 42.04
CA GLU A 124 -17.23 -10.28 42.22
C GLU A 124 -17.97 -9.77 40.99
N HIS A 125 -17.46 -10.08 39.79
CA HIS A 125 -18.00 -9.72 38.50
C HIS A 125 -18.28 -10.98 37.64
N PRO A 126 -19.35 -11.72 37.93
CA PRO A 126 -19.63 -13.02 37.29
C PRO A 126 -19.74 -12.94 35.77
N GLU A 127 -20.22 -11.80 35.22
CA GLU A 127 -20.39 -11.56 33.80
C GLU A 127 -19.05 -11.61 33.01
N ILE A 128 -17.93 -11.34 33.68
CA ILE A 128 -16.58 -11.37 33.10
C ILE A 128 -15.75 -12.51 33.72
N GLU A 129 -15.82 -12.67 35.04
CA GLU A 129 -14.92 -13.55 35.80
C GLU A 129 -15.21 -15.02 35.61
N ARG A 130 -16.41 -15.37 35.09
CA ARG A 130 -16.75 -16.73 34.71
C ARG A 130 -15.89 -17.27 33.55
N PHE A 131 -15.39 -16.41 32.66
CA PHE A 131 -14.56 -16.86 31.53
C PHE A 131 -13.10 -17.09 31.96
N LYS A 132 -12.54 -18.26 31.58
CA LYS A 132 -11.12 -18.58 31.80
C LYS A 132 -10.19 -17.68 30.97
N LEU A 133 -10.65 -17.24 29.81
CA LEU A 133 -9.97 -16.27 28.96
C LEU A 133 -10.92 -15.14 28.62
N TRP A 134 -10.50 -13.90 28.92
CA TRP A 134 -11.23 -12.70 28.52
C TRP A 134 -10.55 -12.09 27.29
N PRO A 135 -11.24 -12.06 26.13
CA PRO A 135 -10.62 -11.70 24.87
C PRO A 135 -10.46 -10.19 24.66
N SER A 136 -9.76 -9.80 23.57
CA SER A 136 -9.71 -8.42 23.10
C SER A 136 -11.12 -7.90 22.77
N LEU A 137 -11.29 -6.58 22.76
CA LEU A 137 -12.62 -5.96 22.64
C LEU A 137 -13.36 -6.42 21.37
N MET A 138 -12.67 -6.51 20.25
CA MET A 138 -13.26 -6.88 18.96
C MET A 138 -13.60 -8.37 18.83
N ASP A 139 -12.99 -9.21 19.65
CA ASP A 139 -13.25 -10.67 19.65
C ASP A 139 -14.32 -11.07 20.65
N ARG A 140 -14.73 -10.18 21.58
CA ARG A 140 -15.64 -10.52 22.69
C ARG A 140 -16.90 -11.23 22.23
N LYS A 141 -17.65 -10.61 21.31
CA LYS A 141 -18.92 -11.14 20.82
C LYS A 141 -18.78 -12.57 20.27
N SER A 142 -17.85 -12.75 19.36
CA SER A 142 -17.67 -14.06 18.71
C SER A 142 -17.06 -15.11 19.63
N PHE A 143 -16.09 -14.73 20.44
CA PHE A 143 -15.43 -15.66 21.36
C PHE A 143 -16.35 -16.09 22.50
N THR A 144 -17.05 -15.17 23.15
CA THR A 144 -17.95 -15.50 24.25
C THR A 144 -19.13 -16.36 23.79
N ALA A 145 -19.67 -16.11 22.59
CA ALA A 145 -20.70 -16.94 21.98
C ALA A 145 -20.22 -18.38 21.72
N ILE A 146 -18.93 -18.60 21.46
CA ILE A 146 -18.34 -19.95 21.33
C ILE A 146 -18.20 -20.61 22.71
N ILE A 147 -17.74 -19.88 23.72
CA ILE A 147 -17.44 -20.43 25.04
C ILE A 147 -18.73 -20.64 25.86
N ASP A 148 -19.64 -19.66 25.82
CA ASP A 148 -20.90 -19.66 26.57
C ASP A 148 -21.97 -18.91 25.78
N PRO A 149 -22.75 -19.65 24.94
CA PRO A 149 -23.78 -19.02 24.10
C PRO A 149 -24.89 -18.29 24.84
N GLU A 150 -25.09 -18.63 26.14
CA GLU A 150 -26.14 -18.03 26.98
C GLU A 150 -25.66 -16.81 27.79
N ALA A 151 -24.39 -16.42 27.64
CA ALA A 151 -23.83 -15.30 28.38
C ALA A 151 -24.42 -13.97 27.89
N ASP A 152 -25.01 -13.20 28.79
CA ASP A 152 -25.42 -11.82 28.56
C ASP A 152 -24.21 -10.89 28.76
N ILE A 153 -23.66 -10.41 27.66
CA ILE A 153 -22.49 -9.50 27.64
C ILE A 153 -22.75 -8.26 26.82
N ASP A 154 -23.98 -7.95 26.48
CA ASP A 154 -24.31 -6.84 25.55
C ASP A 154 -23.76 -5.49 26.00
N ASP A 155 -23.81 -5.21 27.31
CA ASP A 155 -23.23 -3.99 27.89
C ASP A 155 -21.69 -3.94 27.83
N LEU A 156 -21.04 -5.08 27.59
CA LEU A 156 -19.58 -5.22 27.49
C LEU A 156 -19.05 -5.25 26.06
N LEU A 157 -19.95 -5.18 25.06
CA LEU A 157 -19.59 -5.14 23.66
C LEU A 157 -19.25 -3.72 23.19
N PRO A 158 -18.38 -3.58 22.19
CA PRO A 158 -18.11 -2.29 21.59
C PRO A 158 -19.38 -1.74 20.92
N LYS A 159 -19.63 -0.44 21.07
CA LYS A 159 -20.79 0.25 20.45
C LYS A 159 -20.68 0.38 18.92
N GLN A 160 -19.60 -0.07 18.30
CA GLN A 160 -19.44 -0.07 16.86
C GLN A 160 -20.25 -1.19 16.21
N GLN A 161 -20.81 -0.89 15.02
CA GLN A 161 -21.56 -1.85 14.22
C GLN A 161 -20.68 -3.05 13.82
N ASP A 162 -21.30 -4.21 13.82
CA ASP A 162 -20.75 -5.45 13.25
C ASP A 162 -20.41 -5.22 11.77
N ASP A 163 -19.19 -5.56 11.38
CA ASP A 163 -18.69 -5.36 10.00
C ASP A 163 -19.26 -6.37 8.99
N GLY A 164 -20.12 -7.28 9.44
CA GLY A 164 -20.78 -8.31 8.63
C GLY A 164 -19.87 -9.45 8.18
N PHE A 165 -18.60 -9.46 8.59
CA PHE A 165 -17.67 -10.55 8.27
C PHE A 165 -17.69 -11.65 9.34
N VAL A 166 -17.62 -12.91 8.89
CA VAL A 166 -17.46 -14.05 9.79
C VAL A 166 -16.08 -13.94 10.47
N LYS A 167 -16.12 -13.93 11.81
CA LYS A 167 -14.88 -13.81 12.60
C LYS A 167 -14.04 -15.08 12.51
N LYS A 168 -12.71 -14.93 12.48
CA LYS A 168 -11.76 -16.05 12.41
C LYS A 168 -11.91 -17.04 13.56
N SER A 169 -12.31 -16.59 14.74
CA SER A 169 -12.61 -17.46 15.90
C SER A 169 -13.76 -18.44 15.62
N VAL A 170 -14.81 -17.97 14.92
CA VAL A 170 -15.95 -18.82 14.53
C VAL A 170 -15.52 -19.84 13.48
N LEU A 171 -14.79 -19.40 12.45
CA LEU A 171 -14.24 -20.31 11.43
C LEU A 171 -13.31 -21.37 12.04
N ALA A 172 -12.47 -20.97 12.99
CA ALA A 172 -11.58 -21.88 13.70
C ALA A 172 -12.36 -22.92 14.54
N HIS A 173 -13.42 -22.47 15.22
CA HIS A 173 -14.29 -23.36 16.00
C HIS A 173 -14.99 -24.39 15.11
N GLU A 174 -15.62 -23.96 14.02
CA GLU A 174 -16.28 -24.84 13.06
C GLU A 174 -15.30 -25.86 12.46
N TYR A 175 -14.13 -25.40 12.00
CA TYR A 175 -13.10 -26.28 11.47
C TYR A 175 -12.68 -27.38 12.48
N LEU A 176 -12.38 -26.96 13.71
CA LEU A 176 -11.93 -27.86 14.76
C LEU A 176 -13.04 -28.85 15.16
N LYS A 177 -14.27 -28.38 15.26
CA LYS A 177 -15.45 -29.22 15.55
C LYS A 177 -15.63 -30.30 14.48
N ASP A 178 -15.51 -29.94 13.22
CA ASP A 178 -15.60 -30.89 12.10
C ASP A 178 -14.41 -31.86 12.06
N ALA A 179 -13.21 -31.39 12.39
CA ALA A 179 -12.01 -32.23 12.45
C ALA A 179 -12.12 -33.26 13.58
N ILE A 180 -12.55 -32.83 14.77
CA ILE A 180 -12.81 -33.70 15.93
C ILE A 180 -13.89 -34.73 15.58
N ARG A 181 -15.04 -34.33 15.01
CA ARG A 181 -16.11 -35.24 14.60
C ARG A 181 -15.60 -36.33 13.67
N ARG A 182 -14.83 -35.98 12.65
CA ARG A 182 -14.25 -36.96 11.70
C ARG A 182 -13.33 -37.97 12.36
N HIS A 183 -12.66 -37.59 13.46
CA HIS A 183 -11.76 -38.43 14.18
C HIS A 183 -12.51 -39.38 15.14
N VAL A 184 -13.56 -38.87 15.82
CA VAL A 184 -14.26 -39.65 16.88
C VAL A 184 -15.51 -40.40 16.39
N ILE A 185 -16.06 -40.05 15.23
CA ILE A 185 -17.19 -40.76 14.64
C ILE A 185 -16.67 -41.67 13.53
N VAL A 186 -16.79 -42.95 13.74
CA VAL A 186 -16.42 -43.99 12.77
C VAL A 186 -17.64 -44.85 12.49
N ASP A 187 -18.01 -45.03 11.22
CA ASP A 187 -19.22 -45.75 10.80
C ASP A 187 -20.50 -45.24 11.49
N ASP A 188 -20.65 -43.90 11.54
CA ASP A 188 -21.75 -43.18 12.20
C ASP A 188 -21.89 -43.47 13.72
N VAL A 189 -20.86 -44.01 14.35
CA VAL A 189 -20.85 -44.33 15.79
C VAL A 189 -19.78 -43.53 16.49
N PHE A 190 -20.14 -42.82 17.56
CA PHE A 190 -19.19 -42.14 18.43
C PHE A 190 -18.30 -43.16 19.13
N LYS A 191 -16.98 -43.01 18.99
CA LYS A 191 -15.96 -43.86 19.62
C LYS A 191 -15.37 -43.12 20.83
N GLU A 192 -15.85 -43.42 22.01
CA GLU A 192 -15.42 -42.79 23.25
C GLU A 192 -13.88 -42.87 23.43
N HIS A 193 -13.29 -44.03 23.08
CA HIS A 193 -11.84 -44.22 23.15
C HIS A 193 -11.05 -43.21 22.28
N HIS A 194 -11.49 -42.95 21.04
CA HIS A 194 -10.84 -41.93 20.20
C HIS A 194 -10.98 -40.52 20.81
N PHE A 195 -12.09 -40.25 21.48
CA PHE A 195 -12.27 -39.01 22.19
C PHE A 195 -11.32 -38.89 23.38
N GLU A 196 -11.18 -39.99 24.16
CA GLU A 196 -10.26 -40.07 25.30
C GLU A 196 -8.81 -39.83 24.88
N THR A 197 -8.35 -40.39 23.75
CA THR A 197 -6.97 -40.12 23.27
C THR A 197 -6.71 -38.67 22.93
N ILE A 198 -7.69 -37.92 22.37
CA ILE A 198 -7.60 -36.46 22.18
C ILE A 198 -7.50 -35.73 23.53
N PHE A 199 -8.39 -36.09 24.49
CA PHE A 199 -8.38 -35.49 25.82
C PHE A 199 -7.05 -35.73 26.55
N GLU A 200 -6.51 -36.93 26.45
CA GLU A 200 -5.20 -37.29 27.01
C GLU A 200 -4.06 -36.57 26.32
N ALA A 201 -4.15 -36.35 24.99
CA ALA A 201 -3.18 -35.52 24.27
C ALA A 201 -3.12 -34.09 24.83
N LEU A 202 -4.27 -33.48 25.17
CA LEU A 202 -4.32 -32.18 25.82
C LEU A 202 -3.77 -32.17 27.24
N LYS A 203 -3.93 -33.28 27.94
CA LYS A 203 -3.58 -33.43 29.35
C LYS A 203 -2.08 -33.75 29.56
N ASP A 204 -1.54 -34.68 28.76
CA ASP A 204 -0.21 -35.23 28.96
C ASP A 204 0.70 -35.09 27.74
N GLY A 205 0.11 -34.93 26.54
CA GLY A 205 0.85 -35.01 25.27
C GLY A 205 1.29 -33.64 24.71
N LEU A 206 0.72 -32.54 25.17
CA LEU A 206 1.03 -31.19 24.70
C LEU A 206 1.50 -30.30 25.85
N ALA A 207 2.66 -29.65 25.70
CA ALA A 207 3.25 -28.81 26.72
C ALA A 207 3.48 -27.38 26.24
N ILE A 208 3.15 -26.39 27.08
CA ILE A 208 3.46 -24.99 26.90
C ILE A 208 4.36 -24.51 28.03
N VAL A 209 5.31 -23.63 27.72
CA VAL A 209 6.12 -22.97 28.73
C VAL A 209 5.47 -21.63 29.11
N SER A 210 4.92 -21.55 30.33
CA SER A 210 4.38 -20.33 30.92
C SER A 210 5.49 -19.59 31.64
N ILE A 211 5.82 -18.38 31.20
CA ILE A 211 6.81 -17.51 31.83
C ILE A 211 6.04 -16.46 32.64
N GLU A 212 6.15 -16.54 33.97
CA GLU A 212 5.51 -15.60 34.86
C GLU A 212 6.47 -14.44 35.19
N LEU A 213 6.02 -13.20 34.95
CA LEU A 213 6.79 -11.99 35.26
C LEU A 213 6.74 -11.65 36.74
N GLU A 214 7.86 -11.19 37.27
CA GLU A 214 7.99 -10.71 38.65
C GLU A 214 8.12 -9.16 38.68
N GLY A 215 7.99 -8.55 39.86
CA GLY A 215 7.86 -7.10 40.03
C GLY A 215 9.02 -6.22 39.54
N GLY A 216 10.13 -6.82 39.07
CA GLY A 216 11.29 -6.10 38.48
C GLY A 216 11.46 -6.34 36.98
N ASP A 217 10.62 -7.16 36.37
CA ASP A 217 10.70 -7.45 34.93
C ASP A 217 10.01 -6.34 34.13
N ASP A 218 10.61 -5.95 32.99
CA ASP A 218 9.99 -5.02 32.04
C ASP A 218 9.21 -5.79 30.98
N PRO A 219 7.85 -5.75 31.03
CA PRO A 219 6.99 -6.47 30.08
C PRO A 219 7.23 -6.06 28.64
N GLN A 220 7.57 -4.78 28.37
CA GLN A 220 7.78 -4.28 27.02
C GLN A 220 9.03 -4.85 26.38
N THR A 221 10.16 -4.81 27.09
CA THR A 221 11.43 -5.37 26.60
C THR A 221 11.33 -6.87 26.35
N ILE A 222 10.60 -7.60 27.20
CA ILE A 222 10.38 -9.03 27.05
C ILE A 222 9.52 -9.33 25.85
N PHE A 223 8.41 -8.59 25.67
CA PHE A 223 7.52 -8.70 24.53
C PHE A 223 8.28 -8.45 23.19
N GLU A 224 9.08 -7.39 23.10
CA GLU A 224 9.89 -7.07 21.94
C GLU A 224 10.88 -8.18 21.60
N THR A 225 11.56 -8.71 22.62
CA THR A 225 12.56 -9.77 22.46
C THR A 225 11.95 -11.09 21.95
N LEU A 226 10.77 -11.45 22.45
CA LEU A 226 10.09 -12.70 22.07
C LEU A 226 9.46 -12.60 20.67
N ASN A 227 8.87 -11.46 20.35
CA ASN A 227 8.29 -11.24 19.02
C ASN A 227 9.32 -11.22 17.89
N SER A 228 10.58 -10.88 18.17
CA SER A 228 11.66 -10.97 17.17
C SER A 228 11.94 -12.39 16.67
N ARG A 229 11.37 -13.41 17.31
CA ARG A 229 11.56 -14.84 17.00
C ARG A 229 10.28 -15.57 16.63
N GLY A 230 9.12 -14.89 16.63
CA GLY A 230 7.78 -15.47 16.36
C GLY A 230 7.18 -15.02 15.03
N VAL A 231 5.84 -15.11 14.90
CA VAL A 231 5.11 -14.45 13.81
C VAL A 231 5.22 -12.94 14.01
N GLU A 232 5.94 -12.29 13.10
CA GLU A 232 6.17 -10.84 13.18
C GLU A 232 4.85 -10.08 13.37
N LEU A 233 4.82 -9.25 14.40
CA LEU A 233 3.78 -8.25 14.57
C LEU A 233 3.96 -7.14 13.53
N SER A 234 2.86 -6.57 13.06
CA SER A 234 2.96 -5.38 12.22
C SER A 234 3.57 -4.23 13.02
N PRO A 235 4.25 -3.28 12.35
CA PRO A 235 4.73 -2.07 13.02
C PRO A 235 3.61 -1.32 13.77
N GLY A 236 2.40 -1.30 13.20
CA GLY A 236 1.22 -0.71 13.83
C GLY A 236 0.81 -1.41 15.13
N ASP A 237 0.90 -2.76 15.18
CA ASP A 237 0.64 -3.52 16.40
C ASP A 237 1.66 -3.22 17.51
N LEU A 238 2.95 -3.11 17.12
CA LEU A 238 4.02 -2.76 18.06
C LEU A 238 3.84 -1.34 18.61
N MET A 239 3.49 -0.38 17.76
CA MET A 239 3.24 1.00 18.18
C MET A 239 2.02 1.06 19.12
N ARG A 240 0.92 0.40 18.79
CA ARG A 240 -0.25 0.31 19.67
C ARG A 240 0.11 -0.19 21.06
N ASN A 241 0.80 -1.32 21.11
CA ASN A 241 1.22 -1.92 22.38
C ASN A 241 2.11 -0.96 23.17
N PHE A 242 3.08 -0.31 22.54
CA PHE A 242 3.97 0.67 23.18
C PHE A 242 3.20 1.87 23.75
N ILE A 243 2.28 2.45 23.00
CA ILE A 243 1.47 3.60 23.43
C ILE A 243 0.66 3.23 24.67
N PHE A 244 -0.08 2.13 24.65
CA PHE A 244 -0.99 1.77 25.74
C PHE A 244 -0.27 1.20 26.96
N GLN A 245 0.84 0.50 26.80
CA GLN A 245 1.69 0.11 27.93
C GLN A 245 2.32 1.33 28.62
N ARG A 246 2.78 2.31 27.83
CA ARG A 246 3.28 3.57 28.39
C ARG A 246 2.17 4.34 29.13
N ALA A 247 0.95 4.40 28.60
CA ALA A 247 -0.20 4.98 29.25
C ALA A 247 -0.44 4.37 30.63
N LYS A 248 -0.37 3.04 30.71
CA LYS A 248 -0.52 2.29 31.96
C LYS A 248 0.61 2.60 32.96
N GLY A 249 1.86 2.65 32.50
CA GLY A 249 3.02 2.92 33.34
C GLY A 249 3.08 4.36 33.85
N MET A 250 2.52 5.33 33.11
CA MET A 250 2.46 6.75 33.52
C MET A 250 1.32 7.08 34.49
N GLY A 251 0.57 6.07 34.97
CA GLY A 251 -0.57 6.30 35.89
C GLY A 251 -1.78 6.97 35.23
N GLN A 252 -1.77 7.13 33.91
CA GLN A 252 -2.90 7.69 33.15
C GLN A 252 -4.12 6.74 33.10
N ALA A 253 -3.92 5.51 33.55
CA ALA A 253 -4.97 4.53 33.76
C ALA A 253 -5.69 4.68 35.10
N GLU A 254 -5.11 5.42 36.05
CA GLU A 254 -5.66 5.64 37.38
C GLU A 254 -6.30 7.03 37.44
N GLY A 255 -7.59 7.12 37.70
CA GLY A 255 -8.33 8.35 37.80
C GLY A 255 -9.36 8.58 36.70
N SER A 256 -9.41 9.78 36.10
CA SER A 256 -10.42 10.15 35.08
C SER A 256 -10.18 9.57 33.70
N LEU A 257 -9.01 8.97 33.43
CA LEU A 257 -8.63 8.40 32.14
C LEU A 257 -8.43 6.88 32.25
N ASN A 258 -9.46 6.14 31.89
CA ASN A 258 -9.43 4.69 31.77
C ASN A 258 -8.80 4.30 30.43
N ILE A 259 -7.87 3.34 30.42
CA ILE A 259 -7.22 2.82 29.20
C ILE A 259 -8.26 2.33 28.19
N ASP A 260 -9.32 1.69 28.66
CA ASP A 260 -10.41 1.17 27.84
C ASP A 260 -11.08 2.31 27.06
N LYS A 261 -11.38 3.43 27.72
CA LYS A 261 -11.94 4.62 27.07
C LYS A 261 -10.99 5.26 26.08
N LEU A 262 -9.68 5.34 26.40
CA LEU A 262 -8.69 5.85 25.45
C LEU A 262 -8.60 4.99 24.19
N TYR A 263 -8.61 3.68 24.37
CA TYR A 263 -8.62 2.75 23.26
C TYR A 263 -9.89 2.90 22.41
N GLU A 264 -11.07 2.89 23.04
CA GLU A 264 -12.35 3.02 22.35
C GLU A 264 -12.48 4.33 21.58
N GLN A 265 -11.99 5.43 22.13
CA GLN A 265 -12.11 6.76 21.53
C GLN A 265 -11.11 6.99 20.40
N HIS A 266 -9.88 6.54 20.53
CA HIS A 266 -8.78 6.95 19.64
C HIS A 266 -8.21 5.82 18.79
N TRP A 267 -8.18 4.57 19.29
CA TRP A 267 -7.57 3.47 18.55
C TRP A 267 -8.57 2.51 17.91
N LEU A 268 -9.66 2.20 18.57
CA LEU A 268 -10.70 1.31 18.04
C LEU A 268 -11.19 1.74 16.63
N PRO A 269 -11.32 3.03 16.28
CA PRO A 269 -11.60 3.46 14.93
C PRO A 269 -10.54 3.04 13.90
N LEU A 270 -9.31 2.76 14.32
CA LEU A 270 -8.21 2.30 13.48
C LEU A 270 -8.17 0.76 13.32
N ASP A 271 -8.91 0.03 14.13
CA ASP A 271 -9.04 -1.44 14.01
C ASP A 271 -10.15 -1.85 13.01
N ARG A 272 -10.82 -0.89 12.38
CA ARG A 272 -11.83 -1.16 11.34
C ARG A 272 -11.22 -1.86 10.12
N PRO A 273 -12.01 -2.66 9.37
CA PRO A 273 -11.56 -3.36 8.16
C PRO A 273 -10.91 -2.45 7.13
N PHE A 274 -11.33 -1.17 7.06
CA PHE A 274 -10.71 -0.16 6.20
C PHE A 274 -9.20 -0.04 6.42
N TRP A 275 -8.75 -0.02 7.68
CA TRP A 275 -7.34 0.18 8.03
C TRP A 275 -6.50 -1.10 7.94
N THR A 276 -7.13 -2.27 8.05
CA THR A 276 -6.45 -3.56 7.90
C THR A 276 -6.27 -3.98 6.44
N GLN A 277 -6.96 -3.32 5.50
CA GLN A 277 -6.77 -3.58 4.07
C GLN A 277 -5.35 -3.28 3.64
N VAL A 278 -4.80 -4.18 2.82
CA VAL A 278 -3.47 -4.02 2.24
C VAL A 278 -3.51 -3.00 1.10
N ALA A 279 -2.60 -2.03 1.15
CA ALA A 279 -2.37 -1.06 0.08
C ALA A 279 -0.91 -1.12 -0.36
N SER A 280 -0.69 -1.04 -1.68
CA SER A 280 0.65 -1.05 -2.26
C SER A 280 1.13 0.36 -2.52
N ARG A 281 2.38 0.65 -2.14
CA ARG A 281 3.12 1.88 -2.48
C ARG A 281 4.46 1.48 -3.09
N GLY A 282 4.61 1.70 -4.38
CA GLY A 282 5.73 1.17 -5.14
C GLY A 282 5.78 -0.36 -5.10
N ARG A 283 6.87 -0.94 -4.57
CA ARG A 283 7.06 -2.40 -4.46
C ARG A 283 6.61 -3.00 -3.13
N GLN A 284 6.20 -2.18 -2.19
CA GLN A 284 5.83 -2.62 -0.83
C GLN A 284 4.32 -2.67 -0.68
N SER A 285 3.84 -3.73 -0.02
CA SER A 285 2.42 -3.93 0.31
C SER A 285 2.29 -4.10 1.82
N ARG A 286 1.52 -3.21 2.47
CA ARG A 286 1.30 -3.19 3.91
C ARG A 286 -0.14 -2.77 4.21
N ALA A 287 -0.61 -3.00 5.42
CA ALA A 287 -1.88 -2.48 5.88
C ALA A 287 -1.93 -0.94 5.77
N ARG A 288 -3.10 -0.38 5.49
CA ARG A 288 -3.28 1.09 5.45
C ARG A 288 -2.89 1.75 6.77
N LEU A 289 -3.11 1.06 7.89
CA LEU A 289 -2.68 1.54 9.21
C LEU A 289 -1.17 1.76 9.28
N ASP A 290 -0.37 0.81 8.78
CA ASP A 290 1.08 0.96 8.79
C ASP A 290 1.54 2.14 7.91
N TRP A 291 0.86 2.38 6.79
CA TRP A 291 1.13 3.56 5.94
C TRP A 291 0.75 4.86 6.64
N LEU A 292 -0.44 4.93 7.26
CA LEU A 292 -0.84 6.08 8.07
C LEU A 292 0.20 6.43 9.12
N LEU A 293 0.64 5.45 9.91
CA LEU A 293 1.60 5.66 10.99
C LEU A 293 2.99 6.08 10.44
N THR A 294 3.38 5.56 9.28
CA THR A 294 4.61 5.96 8.60
C THR A 294 4.56 7.41 8.13
N ASP A 295 3.45 7.83 7.52
CA ASP A 295 3.26 9.20 7.03
C ASP A 295 3.14 10.18 8.20
N HIS A 296 2.38 9.81 9.24
CA HIS A 296 2.26 10.59 10.48
C HIS A 296 3.62 10.83 11.14
N LEU A 297 4.42 9.78 11.29
CA LEU A 297 5.75 9.90 11.90
C LEU A 297 6.71 10.69 11.02
N SER A 298 6.71 10.45 9.70
CA SER A 298 7.54 11.18 8.74
C SER A 298 7.21 12.68 8.74
N MET A 299 5.92 13.03 8.84
CA MET A 299 5.46 14.41 9.01
C MET A 299 6.05 15.05 10.26
N ASN A 300 5.93 14.39 11.41
CA ASN A 300 6.35 14.92 12.70
C ASN A 300 7.87 15.10 12.77
N ILE A 301 8.65 14.10 12.34
CA ILE A 301 10.12 14.15 12.35
C ILE A 301 10.68 15.08 11.26
N GLY A 302 9.91 15.33 10.18
CA GLY A 302 10.40 16.09 9.03
C GLY A 302 11.44 15.36 8.18
N SER A 303 11.46 14.03 8.27
CA SER A 303 12.33 13.16 7.46
C SER A 303 11.63 11.84 7.13
N LEU A 304 11.99 11.23 6.00
CA LEU A 304 11.35 9.98 5.58
C LEU A 304 11.69 8.83 6.54
N VAL A 305 10.65 8.19 7.04
CA VAL A 305 10.76 6.96 7.83
C VAL A 305 10.50 5.76 6.92
N SER A 306 11.36 4.74 6.96
CA SER A 306 11.07 3.48 6.29
C SER A 306 10.10 2.66 7.14
N ILE A 307 9.20 1.93 6.47
CA ILE A 307 8.18 1.14 7.18
C ILE A 307 8.79 0.01 8.01
N GLU A 308 9.93 -0.52 7.61
CA GLU A 308 10.67 -1.54 8.35
C GLU A 308 11.22 -1.00 9.69
N ASN A 309 11.54 0.28 9.74
CA ASN A 309 12.07 0.96 10.93
C ASN A 309 11.03 1.83 11.65
N LEU A 310 9.74 1.70 11.28
CA LEU A 310 8.67 2.54 11.79
C LEU A 310 8.60 2.51 13.31
N TYR A 311 8.52 1.33 13.90
CA TYR A 311 8.41 1.17 15.34
C TYR A 311 9.63 1.74 16.10
N ASP A 312 10.83 1.40 15.68
CA ASP A 312 12.07 1.87 16.33
C ASP A 312 12.25 3.38 16.22
N SER A 313 11.87 3.96 15.07
CA SER A 313 11.91 5.40 14.85
C SER A 313 10.88 6.12 15.72
N TYR A 314 9.66 5.58 15.81
CA TYR A 314 8.60 6.11 16.65
C TYR A 314 8.99 6.07 18.14
N ARG A 315 9.44 4.92 18.62
CA ARG A 315 9.89 4.75 20.02
C ARG A 315 10.99 5.73 20.37
N ARG A 316 11.98 5.88 19.48
CA ARG A 316 13.10 6.82 19.67
C ARG A 316 12.62 8.26 19.72
N TRP A 317 11.75 8.66 18.81
CA TRP A 317 11.16 10.00 18.77
C TRP A 317 10.40 10.34 20.06
N ILE A 318 9.51 9.44 20.49
CA ILE A 318 8.72 9.63 21.71
C ILE A 318 9.58 9.71 22.97
N LEU A 319 10.57 8.83 23.12
CA LEU A 319 11.38 8.75 24.34
C LEU A 319 12.42 9.86 24.44
N ASN A 320 13.03 10.26 23.32
CA ASN A 320 14.11 11.23 23.31
C ASN A 320 13.61 12.67 23.17
N GLU A 321 12.71 12.91 22.23
CA GLU A 321 12.23 14.26 21.91
C GLU A 321 11.02 14.68 22.75
N ARG A 322 10.25 13.70 23.27
CA ARG A 322 9.05 13.91 24.12
C ARG A 322 8.09 14.94 23.53
N PRO A 323 7.63 14.76 22.28
CA PRO A 323 6.85 15.76 21.54
C PRO A 323 5.46 16.03 22.15
N PHE A 324 4.97 15.12 22.96
CA PHE A 324 3.67 15.22 23.62
C PHE A 324 3.81 15.19 25.16
N PRO A 325 3.02 16.00 25.88
CA PRO A 325 3.02 16.01 27.35
C PRO A 325 2.42 14.75 27.96
N SER A 326 1.56 14.04 27.20
CA SER A 326 0.92 12.79 27.62
C SER A 326 0.47 11.96 26.41
N VAL A 327 -0.07 10.76 26.66
CA VAL A 327 -0.56 9.85 25.62
C VAL A 327 -1.84 10.37 24.94
N VAL A 328 -2.64 11.19 25.63
CA VAL A 328 -3.90 11.70 25.04
C VAL A 328 -3.66 12.56 23.82
N PRO A 329 -2.89 13.67 23.88
CA PRO A 329 -2.61 14.47 22.67
C PRO A 329 -1.85 13.71 21.60
N GLU A 330 -1.06 12.69 21.94
CA GLU A 330 -0.43 11.78 20.99
C GLU A 330 -1.48 10.99 20.18
N LEU A 331 -2.44 10.38 20.86
CA LEU A 331 -3.53 9.64 20.23
C LEU A 331 -4.47 10.56 19.42
N GLU A 332 -4.72 11.77 19.91
CA GLU A 332 -5.49 12.80 19.19
C GLU A 332 -4.80 13.18 17.87
N ALA A 333 -3.48 13.35 17.87
CA ALA A 333 -2.71 13.68 16.69
C ALA A 333 -2.74 12.55 15.66
N ILE A 334 -2.60 11.28 16.09
CA ILE A 334 -2.76 10.11 15.23
C ILE A 334 -4.18 10.05 14.64
N SER A 335 -5.21 10.27 15.49
CA SER A 335 -6.62 10.27 15.05
C SER A 335 -6.91 11.37 14.03
N ALA A 336 -6.31 12.55 14.19
CA ALA A 336 -6.44 13.66 13.25
C ALA A 336 -5.81 13.27 11.88
N SER A 337 -4.61 12.71 11.87
CA SER A 337 -3.96 12.20 10.64
C SER A 337 -4.79 11.12 9.99
N ALA A 338 -5.37 10.20 10.76
CA ALA A 338 -6.22 9.12 10.25
C ALA A 338 -7.44 9.64 9.48
N LYS A 339 -8.14 10.64 10.02
CA LYS A 339 -9.31 11.24 9.34
C LYS A 339 -8.96 11.85 7.99
N LEU A 340 -7.78 12.45 7.87
CA LEU A 340 -7.31 13.04 6.61
C LEU A 340 -6.85 11.96 5.63
N GLU A 341 -6.12 10.97 6.10
CA GLU A 341 -5.63 9.86 5.27
C GLU A 341 -6.78 8.99 4.75
N GLU A 342 -7.84 8.81 5.55
CA GLU A 342 -9.05 8.11 5.08
C GLU A 342 -9.65 8.81 3.87
N ARG A 343 -9.73 10.15 3.87
CA ARG A 343 -10.21 10.95 2.72
C ARG A 343 -9.30 10.78 1.51
N LEU A 344 -7.98 10.78 1.70
CA LEU A 344 -7.00 10.51 0.62
C LEU A 344 -7.19 9.12 0.01
N PHE A 345 -7.41 8.09 0.82
CA PHE A 345 -7.66 6.73 0.34
C PHE A 345 -9.03 6.56 -0.33
N GLN A 346 -10.05 7.29 0.09
CA GLN A 346 -11.40 7.24 -0.50
C GLN A 346 -11.46 7.83 -1.91
N GLN A 347 -10.51 8.71 -2.26
CA GLN A 347 -10.35 9.28 -3.60
C GLN A 347 -11.59 10.00 -4.14
N GLY A 348 -12.34 10.67 -3.28
CA GLY A 348 -13.55 11.43 -3.65
C GLY A 348 -13.22 12.62 -4.57
N LYS A 349 -13.93 12.75 -5.71
CA LYS A 349 -13.65 13.80 -6.71
C LYS A 349 -13.99 15.21 -6.24
N THR A 350 -14.99 15.38 -5.39
CA THR A 350 -15.47 16.68 -4.89
C THR A 350 -14.74 17.15 -3.64
N ASP A 351 -14.07 16.25 -2.93
CA ASP A 351 -13.27 16.57 -1.78
C ASP A 351 -11.83 16.88 -2.20
N PRO A 352 -11.25 18.04 -1.84
CA PRO A 352 -9.89 18.40 -2.23
C PRO A 352 -8.83 17.38 -1.84
N LEU A 353 -8.92 16.77 -0.64
CA LEU A 353 -8.03 15.70 -0.22
C LEU A 353 -8.28 14.40 -0.98
N GLY A 354 -9.55 14.05 -1.18
CA GLY A 354 -9.92 12.88 -1.97
C GLY A 354 -9.43 12.96 -3.42
N ASP A 355 -9.58 14.13 -4.06
CA ASP A 355 -9.04 14.36 -5.41
C ASP A 355 -7.51 14.34 -5.43
N PHE A 356 -6.85 14.88 -4.37
CA PHE A 356 -5.38 14.75 -4.26
C PHE A 356 -4.95 13.29 -4.06
N GLY A 357 -5.70 12.50 -3.29
CA GLY A 357 -5.47 11.06 -3.14
C GLY A 357 -5.56 10.31 -4.48
N ARG A 358 -6.58 10.63 -5.29
CA ARG A 358 -6.74 10.13 -6.66
C ARG A 358 -5.55 10.51 -7.56
N PHE A 359 -5.10 11.76 -7.48
CA PHE A 359 -3.91 12.24 -8.17
C PHE A 359 -2.65 11.48 -7.73
N ALA A 360 -2.39 11.41 -6.43
CA ALA A 360 -1.22 10.73 -5.87
C ALA A 360 -1.16 9.26 -6.27
N HIS A 361 -2.31 8.58 -6.30
CA HIS A 361 -2.42 7.21 -6.79
C HIS A 361 -2.13 7.11 -8.30
N ALA A 362 -2.72 7.97 -9.13
CA ALA A 362 -2.54 7.96 -10.58
C ALA A 362 -1.07 8.21 -10.97
N PHE A 363 -0.38 9.09 -10.27
CA PHE A 363 1.03 9.45 -10.53
C PHE A 363 2.05 8.60 -9.76
N ASP A 364 1.58 7.67 -8.90
CA ASP A 364 2.42 6.83 -8.04
C ASP A 364 3.39 7.67 -7.19
N VAL A 365 2.83 8.65 -6.45
CA VAL A 365 3.62 9.64 -5.68
C VAL A 365 3.15 9.72 -4.22
N SER A 366 3.19 8.60 -3.50
CA SER A 366 2.82 8.56 -2.09
C SER A 366 3.79 9.31 -1.15
N THR A 367 5.03 9.55 -1.58
CA THR A 367 6.05 10.26 -0.79
C THR A 367 5.71 11.73 -0.48
N VAL A 368 4.69 12.29 -1.14
CA VAL A 368 4.18 13.64 -0.86
C VAL A 368 3.19 13.68 0.31
N LEU A 369 2.63 12.52 0.71
CA LEU A 369 1.55 12.47 1.71
C LEU A 369 1.92 13.02 3.09
N PRO A 370 3.13 12.80 3.65
CA PRO A 370 3.52 13.44 4.90
C PRO A 370 3.44 14.98 4.84
N LEU A 371 3.83 15.58 3.70
CA LEU A 371 3.71 17.03 3.50
C LEU A 371 2.24 17.46 3.41
N VAL A 372 1.39 16.69 2.76
CA VAL A 372 -0.06 16.95 2.69
C VAL A 372 -0.70 16.91 4.07
N LEU A 373 -0.35 15.92 4.88
CA LEU A 373 -0.80 15.84 6.28
C LEU A 373 -0.36 17.06 7.08
N TYR A 374 0.90 17.48 6.96
CA TYR A 374 1.41 18.70 7.59
C TYR A 374 0.59 19.95 7.22
N LEU A 375 0.36 20.15 5.91
CA LEU A 375 -0.40 21.30 5.42
C LEU A 375 -1.84 21.32 5.92
N ALA A 376 -2.44 20.17 6.11
CA ALA A 376 -3.82 20.02 6.58
C ALA A 376 -3.95 20.06 8.12
N THR A 377 -2.90 19.71 8.87
CA THR A 377 -2.89 19.65 10.35
C THR A 377 -2.14 20.82 10.97
N GLU A 378 -0.81 20.74 11.06
CA GLU A 378 0.02 21.73 11.77
C GLU A 378 -0.03 23.12 11.14
N ALA A 379 0.11 23.19 9.80
CA ALA A 379 0.00 24.47 9.08
C ALA A 379 -1.43 25.02 9.10
N ASN A 380 -2.42 24.16 9.33
CA ASN A 380 -3.84 24.47 9.49
C ASN A 380 -4.38 25.43 8.42
N LEU A 381 -4.13 25.11 7.15
CA LEU A 381 -4.43 26.00 6.02
C LEU A 381 -5.93 26.27 5.82
N GLY A 382 -6.81 25.42 6.36
CA GLY A 382 -8.26 25.59 6.23
C GLY A 382 -8.70 25.69 4.77
N ASP A 383 -9.40 26.77 4.42
CA ASP A 383 -9.91 27.03 3.06
C ASP A 383 -8.80 27.24 2.01
N ARG A 384 -7.56 27.45 2.44
CA ARG A 384 -6.40 27.59 1.52
C ARG A 384 -5.68 26.27 1.21
N LEU A 385 -6.10 25.17 1.83
CA LEU A 385 -5.53 23.84 1.54
C LEU A 385 -5.64 23.47 0.06
N PRO A 386 -6.77 23.70 -0.65
CA PRO A 386 -6.86 23.44 -2.09
C PRO A 386 -5.81 24.15 -2.94
N GLU A 387 -5.43 25.39 -2.57
CA GLU A 387 -4.38 26.16 -3.24
C GLU A 387 -3.02 25.46 -3.11
N ALA A 388 -2.65 25.04 -1.90
CA ALA A 388 -1.41 24.31 -1.67
C ALA A 388 -1.38 22.96 -2.41
N LEU A 389 -2.50 22.23 -2.41
CA LEU A 389 -2.62 20.97 -3.15
C LEU A 389 -2.51 21.16 -4.65
N SER A 390 -3.03 22.29 -5.19
CA SER A 390 -2.90 22.65 -6.60
C SER A 390 -1.44 22.92 -6.99
N ILE A 391 -0.68 23.59 -6.13
CA ILE A 391 0.78 23.82 -6.31
C ILE A 391 1.50 22.48 -6.42
N LEU A 392 1.24 21.55 -5.50
CA LEU A 392 1.87 20.22 -5.51
C LEU A 392 1.48 19.41 -6.76
N LYS A 393 0.19 19.42 -7.13
CA LYS A 393 -0.28 18.76 -8.36
C LYS A 393 0.41 19.33 -9.59
N SER A 394 0.51 20.65 -9.70
CA SER A 394 1.18 21.30 -10.84
C SER A 394 2.67 20.94 -10.91
N TYR A 395 3.37 21.03 -9.81
CA TYR A 395 4.79 20.65 -9.74
C TYR A 395 5.03 19.22 -10.21
N ILE A 396 4.27 18.26 -9.68
CA ILE A 396 4.44 16.84 -9.99
C ILE A 396 4.05 16.53 -11.44
N LEU A 397 2.90 17.03 -11.91
CA LEU A 397 2.39 16.78 -13.26
C LEU A 397 3.29 17.36 -14.33
N ARG A 398 3.75 18.61 -14.19
CA ARG A 398 4.66 19.24 -15.16
C ARG A 398 5.96 18.45 -15.29
N ARG A 399 6.52 18.00 -14.16
CA ARG A 399 7.71 17.14 -14.14
C ARG A 399 7.48 15.79 -14.80
N ASP A 400 6.29 15.20 -14.62
CA ASP A 400 5.93 13.93 -15.23
C ASP A 400 5.79 14.03 -16.76
N ILE A 401 5.16 15.10 -17.27
CA ILE A 401 5.06 15.37 -18.70
C ILE A 401 6.44 15.65 -19.32
N CYS A 402 7.28 16.39 -18.61
CA CYS A 402 8.68 16.64 -19.01
C CYS A 402 9.60 15.41 -18.79
N ARG A 403 9.08 14.27 -18.35
CA ARG A 403 9.86 13.05 -18.11
C ARG A 403 11.05 13.23 -17.16
N LEU A 404 10.93 14.14 -16.20
CA LEU A 404 11.97 14.38 -15.20
C LEU A 404 11.94 13.28 -14.14
N THR A 405 13.12 12.99 -13.57
CA THR A 405 13.28 11.93 -12.57
C THR A 405 12.51 12.22 -11.28
N THR A 406 11.92 11.18 -10.69
CA THR A 406 11.23 11.24 -9.38
C THR A 406 12.12 10.75 -8.21
N LYS A 407 13.39 10.39 -8.48
CA LYS A 407 14.29 9.78 -7.49
C LYS A 407 14.49 10.61 -6.22
N ASN A 408 14.31 11.93 -6.30
CA ASN A 408 14.49 12.82 -5.15
C ASN A 408 13.19 13.09 -4.36
N TYR A 409 12.03 12.63 -4.79
CA TYR A 409 10.73 12.97 -4.18
C TYR A 409 10.66 12.56 -2.71
N ASN A 410 11.25 11.44 -2.35
CA ASN A 410 11.31 10.94 -0.97
C ASN A 410 12.07 11.87 0.00
N LYS A 411 13.05 12.65 -0.49
CA LYS A 411 13.77 13.65 0.31
C LYS A 411 13.15 15.03 0.16
N LEU A 412 12.67 15.34 -1.05
CA LEU A 412 12.14 16.65 -1.41
C LEU A 412 10.94 17.04 -0.55
N PHE A 413 9.87 16.25 -0.61
CA PHE A 413 8.61 16.64 0.00
C PHE A 413 8.68 16.67 1.53
N VAL A 414 9.26 15.65 2.13
CA VAL A 414 9.41 15.62 3.59
C VAL A 414 10.38 16.71 4.07
N GLY A 415 11.45 16.98 3.31
CA GLY A 415 12.42 18.04 3.62
C GLY A 415 11.87 19.48 3.48
N LEU A 416 10.67 19.67 2.90
CA LEU A 416 9.97 20.95 2.92
C LEU A 416 9.31 21.23 4.27
N ILE A 417 8.92 20.20 5.04
CA ILE A 417 8.20 20.37 6.31
C ILE A 417 8.99 21.22 7.32
N PRO A 418 10.27 20.91 7.64
CA PRO A 418 11.05 21.75 8.55
C PRO A 418 11.17 23.19 8.05
N LYS A 419 11.38 23.39 6.74
CA LYS A 419 11.49 24.71 6.14
C LYS A 419 10.21 25.53 6.26
N LEU A 420 9.05 24.88 6.13
CA LEU A 420 7.76 25.52 6.30
C LEU A 420 7.45 25.79 7.77
N ARG A 421 7.87 24.94 8.70
CA ARG A 421 7.76 25.19 10.16
C ARG A 421 8.55 26.43 10.59
N GLU A 422 9.75 26.61 10.03
CA GLU A 422 10.62 27.74 10.33
C GLU A 422 10.22 29.02 9.61
N ALA A 423 9.45 28.93 8.51
CA ALA A 423 9.05 30.07 7.71
C ALA A 423 7.95 30.89 8.42
N PRO A 424 8.16 32.18 8.70
CA PRO A 424 7.12 33.03 9.26
C PRO A 424 6.05 33.35 8.21
N GLY A 425 4.78 33.25 8.58
CA GLY A 425 3.66 33.78 7.80
C GLY A 425 2.99 32.78 6.87
N ASP A 426 2.89 33.09 5.59
CA ASP A 426 2.05 32.37 4.64
C ASP A 426 2.71 31.09 4.10
N HIS A 427 2.31 29.94 4.65
CA HIS A 427 2.84 28.62 4.23
C HIS A 427 2.60 28.29 2.76
N VAL A 428 1.50 28.77 2.15
CA VAL A 428 1.23 28.54 0.71
C VAL A 428 2.25 29.28 -0.15
N LYS A 429 2.51 30.55 0.18
CA LYS A 429 3.56 31.33 -0.50
C LYS A 429 4.94 30.74 -0.28
N SER A 430 5.23 30.30 0.95
CA SER A 430 6.50 29.65 1.29
C SER A 430 6.68 28.33 0.53
N LEU A 431 5.63 27.52 0.40
CA LEU A 431 5.65 26.30 -0.41
C LEU A 431 5.95 26.60 -1.87
N PHE A 432 5.22 27.56 -2.46
CA PHE A 432 5.43 28.00 -3.84
C PHE A 432 6.87 28.49 -4.08
N ALA A 433 7.38 29.35 -3.21
CA ALA A 433 8.74 29.89 -3.31
C ALA A 433 9.80 28.79 -3.23
N ASN A 434 9.71 27.91 -2.22
CA ASN A 434 10.66 26.81 -2.05
C ASN A 434 10.71 25.84 -3.25
N LEU A 435 9.59 25.62 -3.94
CA LEU A 435 9.56 24.79 -5.14
C LEU A 435 10.05 25.55 -6.37
N SER A 436 9.76 26.86 -6.47
CA SER A 436 10.13 27.72 -7.60
C SER A 436 11.63 28.01 -7.68
N GLU A 437 12.31 28.08 -6.54
CA GLU A 437 13.75 28.38 -6.45
C GLU A 437 14.65 27.20 -6.90
N ARG A 438 14.06 26.02 -7.12
CA ARG A 438 14.82 24.83 -7.52
C ARG A 438 15.20 24.87 -8.98
N THR A 439 16.47 24.61 -9.27
CA THR A 439 17.04 24.75 -10.62
C THR A 439 17.63 23.43 -11.17
N SER A 440 17.87 22.43 -10.31
CA SER A 440 18.47 21.16 -10.72
C SER A 440 17.47 20.25 -11.41
N ASP A 441 17.89 19.47 -12.40
CA ASP A 441 17.05 18.48 -13.10
C ASP A 441 16.39 17.48 -12.17
N ILE A 442 17.01 17.19 -11.02
CA ILE A 442 16.43 16.25 -10.04
C ILE A 442 15.24 16.81 -9.27
N ASP A 443 15.07 18.17 -9.24
CA ASP A 443 14.03 18.80 -8.42
C ASP A 443 13.47 20.13 -8.97
N ARG A 444 13.92 20.63 -10.14
CA ARG A 444 13.38 21.85 -10.73
C ARG A 444 11.91 21.74 -11.13
N TRP A 445 11.19 22.85 -11.09
CA TRP A 445 9.83 22.97 -11.58
C TRP A 445 9.85 23.47 -13.04
N PRO A 446 9.37 22.69 -14.03
CA PRO A 446 9.31 23.13 -15.42
C PRO A 446 8.46 24.39 -15.61
N ASP A 447 8.99 25.39 -16.31
CA ASP A 447 8.25 26.58 -16.73
C ASP A 447 7.28 26.27 -17.89
N ASP A 448 6.60 27.30 -18.38
CA ASP A 448 5.59 27.12 -19.44
C ASP A 448 6.22 26.73 -20.78
N GLU A 449 7.42 27.24 -21.10
CA GLU A 449 8.11 26.96 -22.37
C GLU A 449 8.57 25.48 -22.41
N GLU A 450 9.29 25.05 -21.41
CA GLU A 450 9.73 23.63 -21.33
C GLU A 450 8.54 22.67 -21.32
N TRP A 451 7.50 23.01 -20.55
CA TRP A 451 6.31 22.19 -20.45
C TRP A 451 5.53 22.14 -21.76
N HIS A 452 5.44 23.28 -22.49
CA HIS A 452 4.82 23.35 -23.81
C HIS A 452 5.53 22.42 -24.81
N ILE A 453 6.87 22.54 -24.91
CA ILE A 453 7.65 21.70 -25.81
C ILE A 453 7.39 20.21 -25.49
N ALA A 454 7.45 19.83 -24.20
CA ALA A 454 7.21 18.47 -23.79
C ALA A 454 5.76 18.00 -24.07
N TRP A 455 4.78 18.90 -23.93
CA TRP A 455 3.37 18.63 -24.17
C TRP A 455 3.08 18.30 -25.63
N VAL A 456 3.63 19.08 -26.56
CA VAL A 456 3.33 18.95 -27.99
C VAL A 456 4.21 17.92 -28.70
N THR A 457 5.44 17.66 -28.21
CA THR A 457 6.39 16.83 -28.95
C THR A 457 6.71 15.48 -28.35
N ARG A 458 6.50 15.29 -27.03
CA ARG A 458 6.93 14.03 -26.38
C ARG A 458 5.88 12.95 -26.43
N ASP A 459 6.34 11.73 -26.65
CA ASP A 459 5.52 10.53 -26.43
C ASP A 459 5.04 10.48 -24.98
N GLN A 460 3.71 10.50 -24.78
CA GLN A 460 3.10 10.42 -23.46
C GLN A 460 2.43 9.08 -23.19
N TYR A 461 2.04 8.37 -24.23
CA TYR A 461 1.34 7.10 -24.08
C TYR A 461 2.29 5.94 -23.76
N SER A 462 1.93 5.17 -22.75
CA SER A 462 2.36 3.79 -22.52
C SER A 462 1.33 3.08 -21.61
N PRO A 463 1.24 1.74 -21.62
CA PRO A 463 0.32 1.01 -20.73
C PRO A 463 0.46 1.38 -19.26
N ALA A 464 1.68 1.63 -18.79
CA ALA A 464 1.97 2.02 -17.41
C ALA A 464 1.51 3.46 -17.06
N ARG A 465 1.17 4.28 -18.04
CA ARG A 465 0.78 5.68 -17.84
C ARG A 465 -0.71 5.94 -18.01
N GLN A 466 -1.51 4.93 -18.27
CA GLN A 466 -2.95 5.12 -18.53
C GLN A 466 -3.66 5.88 -17.40
N ASN A 467 -3.40 5.54 -16.14
CA ASN A 467 -4.02 6.23 -15.00
C ASN A 467 -3.66 7.72 -14.94
N ARG A 468 -2.40 8.07 -15.26
CA ARG A 468 -1.92 9.46 -15.33
C ARG A 468 -2.61 10.24 -16.43
N LEU A 469 -2.68 9.65 -17.62
CA LEU A 469 -3.34 10.25 -18.78
C LEU A 469 -4.86 10.38 -18.55
N ASN A 470 -5.51 9.38 -17.95
CA ASN A 470 -6.91 9.46 -17.58
C ASN A 470 -7.16 10.64 -16.64
N TYR A 471 -6.38 10.77 -15.55
CA TYR A 471 -6.48 11.90 -14.64
C TYR A 471 -6.29 13.24 -15.36
N LEU A 472 -5.21 13.36 -16.16
CA LEU A 472 -4.90 14.57 -16.93
C LEU A 472 -6.07 14.97 -17.84
N PHE A 473 -6.56 14.03 -18.66
CA PHE A 473 -7.64 14.33 -19.60
C PHE A 473 -8.99 14.55 -18.92
N GLU A 474 -9.27 13.92 -17.77
CA GLU A 474 -10.48 14.25 -16.99
C GLU A 474 -10.45 15.69 -16.48
N ILE A 475 -9.31 16.18 -16.03
CA ILE A 475 -9.18 17.57 -15.59
C ILE A 475 -9.27 18.54 -16.77
N VAL A 476 -8.61 18.23 -17.90
CA VAL A 476 -8.73 19.06 -19.12
C VAL A 476 -10.17 19.06 -19.65
N GLU A 477 -10.86 17.92 -19.63
CA GLU A 477 -12.29 17.81 -19.96
C GLU A 477 -13.13 18.76 -19.10
N SER A 478 -12.88 18.77 -17.77
CA SER A 478 -13.57 19.66 -16.84
C SER A 478 -13.32 21.13 -17.17
N GLU A 479 -12.10 21.51 -17.53
CA GLU A 479 -11.70 22.88 -17.86
C GLU A 479 -12.27 23.33 -19.22
N LEU A 480 -12.47 22.42 -20.17
CA LEU A 480 -13.07 22.70 -21.46
C LEU A 480 -14.60 22.87 -21.39
N ARG A 481 -15.23 22.44 -20.30
CA ARG A 481 -16.66 22.69 -20.06
C ARG A 481 -16.85 24.13 -19.58
N SER A 482 -17.93 24.74 -20.03
CA SER A 482 -18.36 26.06 -19.59
C SER A 482 -19.65 25.95 -18.77
N GLU A 483 -20.00 27.00 -18.03
CA GLU A 483 -21.28 27.12 -17.32
C GLU A 483 -22.51 26.96 -18.21
N ARG A 484 -22.34 27.02 -19.54
CA ARG A 484 -23.41 26.83 -20.55
C ARG A 484 -23.59 25.35 -20.92
N ASN A 485 -22.74 24.46 -20.46
CA ASN A 485 -22.87 23.03 -20.70
C ASN A 485 -23.81 22.43 -19.64
N GLU A 486 -24.56 21.40 -20.02
CA GLU A 486 -25.32 20.58 -19.07
C GLU A 486 -24.37 19.96 -18.06
N ASP A 487 -24.76 19.89 -16.81
CA ASP A 487 -24.04 19.19 -15.75
C ASP A 487 -24.27 17.68 -15.94
N ILE A 488 -23.38 17.04 -16.70
CA ILE A 488 -23.46 15.60 -17.01
C ILE A 488 -22.42 14.88 -16.17
N GLU A 489 -22.89 14.00 -15.29
CA GLU A 489 -22.03 13.06 -14.58
C GLU A 489 -21.68 11.85 -15.47
N ILE A 490 -20.41 11.69 -15.80
CA ILE A 490 -19.94 10.53 -16.58
C ILE A 490 -19.66 9.38 -15.61
N ARG A 491 -20.61 8.43 -15.55
CA ARG A 491 -20.52 7.24 -14.70
C ARG A 491 -19.76 6.08 -15.35
N SER A 492 -19.57 6.13 -16.66
CA SER A 492 -18.86 5.10 -17.41
C SER A 492 -17.35 5.21 -17.18
N ALA A 493 -16.67 4.09 -17.05
CA ALA A 493 -15.22 4.06 -17.06
C ALA A 493 -14.69 4.56 -18.41
N LEU A 494 -13.79 5.55 -18.36
CA LEU A 494 -13.13 6.12 -19.52
C LEU A 494 -11.76 5.47 -19.72
N THR A 495 -11.39 5.30 -20.97
CA THR A 495 -10.11 4.74 -21.39
C THR A 495 -9.44 5.65 -22.41
N ILE A 496 -8.11 5.64 -22.44
CA ILE A 496 -7.33 6.39 -23.43
C ILE A 496 -7.48 5.71 -24.79
N GLU A 497 -7.78 6.53 -25.79
CA GLU A 497 -7.85 6.12 -27.20
C GLU A 497 -6.97 7.00 -28.06
N HIS A 498 -6.30 6.39 -29.06
CA HIS A 498 -5.57 7.09 -30.11
C HIS A 498 -6.56 7.49 -31.22
N ILE A 499 -6.67 8.77 -31.53
CA ILE A 499 -7.51 9.23 -32.65
C ILE A 499 -6.97 8.63 -33.93
N MET A 500 -5.72 8.91 -34.31
CA MET A 500 -4.96 8.18 -35.32
C MET A 500 -4.37 6.91 -34.67
N PRO A 501 -4.70 5.70 -35.17
CA PRO A 501 -4.25 4.44 -34.55
C PRO A 501 -2.73 4.31 -34.49
N GLN A 502 -2.21 3.59 -33.50
CA GLN A 502 -0.78 3.27 -33.44
C GLN A 502 -0.30 2.44 -34.65
N LYS A 503 -1.16 1.54 -35.15
CA LYS A 503 -0.94 0.76 -36.38
C LYS A 503 -1.65 1.45 -37.55
N TRP A 504 -1.25 2.68 -37.84
CA TRP A 504 -1.89 3.52 -38.84
C TRP A 504 -1.65 3.04 -40.28
N GLN A 505 -0.59 2.31 -40.58
CA GLN A 505 -0.16 1.95 -41.91
C GLN A 505 -1.24 1.26 -42.74
N GLU A 506 -2.03 0.39 -42.09
CA GLU A 506 -3.08 -0.41 -42.79
C GLU A 506 -4.38 0.39 -42.97
N THR A 507 -4.72 1.28 -42.08
CA THR A 507 -6.07 1.88 -42.02
C THR A 507 -6.07 3.40 -42.21
N TRP A 508 -4.91 4.06 -42.05
CA TRP A 508 -4.72 5.51 -42.22
C TRP A 508 -3.44 5.82 -43.01
N PRO A 509 -3.33 5.32 -44.26
CA PRO A 509 -2.11 5.46 -45.05
C PRO A 509 -1.73 6.93 -45.23
N LEU A 510 -0.45 7.18 -45.54
CA LEU A 510 0.03 8.51 -45.88
C LEU A 510 -0.57 8.96 -47.19
N PRO A 511 -0.96 10.23 -47.36
CA PRO A 511 -1.45 10.76 -48.64
C PRO A 511 -0.47 10.49 -49.77
N GLY A 512 -0.96 9.89 -50.87
CA GLY A 512 -0.15 9.48 -52.05
C GLY A 512 0.54 8.11 -51.90
N TYR A 513 0.28 7.41 -50.77
CA TYR A 513 0.81 6.08 -50.48
C TYR A 513 -0.30 5.14 -49.96
N GLU A 514 -1.46 5.22 -50.57
CA GLU A 514 -2.66 4.45 -50.21
C GLU A 514 -2.57 2.99 -50.62
N ASP A 515 -1.75 2.70 -51.65
CA ASP A 515 -1.57 1.34 -52.19
C ASP A 515 -0.25 0.75 -51.68
N ALA A 516 -0.33 -0.22 -50.77
CA ALA A 516 0.82 -0.87 -50.18
C ALA A 516 1.76 -1.55 -51.18
N ASP A 517 1.22 -2.00 -52.34
CA ASP A 517 1.99 -2.67 -53.37
C ASP A 517 2.86 -1.70 -54.18
N THR A 518 2.58 -0.40 -54.13
CA THR A 518 3.33 0.65 -54.83
C THR A 518 4.40 1.31 -53.97
N ILE A 519 4.48 1.00 -52.66
CA ILE A 519 5.41 1.62 -51.73
C ILE A 519 6.80 1.02 -51.89
N ASP A 520 7.71 1.76 -52.54
CA ASP A 520 9.13 1.46 -52.42
C ASP A 520 9.65 1.81 -51.04
N ASN A 521 10.01 0.78 -50.26
CA ASN A 521 10.60 0.95 -48.93
C ASN A 521 11.93 1.73 -48.92
N LEU A 522 12.51 2.00 -50.09
CA LEU A 522 13.70 2.83 -50.30
C LEU A 522 13.34 4.29 -50.57
N ASP A 523 12.05 4.63 -50.76
CA ASP A 523 11.62 6.01 -50.99
C ASP A 523 11.92 6.87 -49.74
N MET A 524 12.79 7.83 -49.93
CA MET A 524 13.24 8.74 -48.87
C MET A 524 12.12 9.68 -48.40
N GLU A 525 11.21 10.07 -49.29
CA GLU A 525 10.07 10.91 -48.96
C GLU A 525 9.05 10.15 -48.08
N TYR A 526 8.74 8.93 -48.47
CA TYR A 526 7.87 8.06 -47.64
C TYR A 526 8.44 7.86 -46.26
N ARG A 527 9.73 7.55 -46.13
CA ARG A 527 10.42 7.37 -44.85
C ARG A 527 10.37 8.62 -43.99
N SER A 528 10.58 9.80 -44.57
CA SER A 528 10.50 11.07 -43.83
C SER A 528 9.11 11.31 -43.28
N LYS A 529 8.06 11.16 -44.13
CA LYS A 529 6.66 11.31 -43.71
C LYS A 529 6.25 10.26 -42.66
N MET A 530 6.71 9.03 -42.79
CA MET A 530 6.48 7.97 -41.83
C MET A 530 7.11 8.32 -40.46
N LEU A 531 8.33 8.83 -40.45
CA LEU A 531 9.01 9.27 -39.21
C LEU A 531 8.27 10.42 -38.53
N ASP A 532 7.81 11.40 -39.31
CA ASP A 532 7.08 12.57 -38.76
C ASP A 532 5.74 12.13 -38.16
N ARG A 533 4.99 11.22 -38.83
CA ARG A 533 3.77 10.62 -38.28
C ARG A 533 4.03 9.86 -36.99
N ASN A 534 5.05 9.03 -36.96
CA ASN A 534 5.42 8.23 -35.79
C ASN A 534 5.80 9.12 -34.58
N LYS A 535 6.33 10.32 -34.79
CA LYS A 535 6.62 11.28 -33.71
C LYS A 535 5.37 11.80 -33.02
N VAL A 536 4.23 11.90 -33.71
CA VAL A 536 3.01 12.50 -33.18
C VAL A 536 1.97 11.49 -32.68
N VAL A 537 2.06 10.24 -33.09
CA VAL A 537 1.05 9.20 -32.79
C VAL A 537 0.79 9.05 -31.28
N ASN A 538 1.83 9.12 -30.45
CA ASN A 538 1.74 8.95 -28.98
C ASN A 538 1.76 10.27 -28.22
N THR A 539 1.67 11.42 -28.89
CA THR A 539 1.60 12.74 -28.22
C THR A 539 0.20 13.02 -27.70
N LEU A 540 0.07 13.97 -26.77
CA LEU A 540 -1.22 14.31 -26.16
C LEU A 540 -2.25 14.79 -27.18
N GLY A 541 -1.82 15.40 -28.28
CA GLY A 541 -2.71 15.87 -29.34
C GLY A 541 -3.49 14.75 -30.04
N ASN A 542 -2.91 13.55 -30.13
CA ASN A 542 -3.54 12.39 -30.74
C ASN A 542 -4.31 11.50 -29.76
N LEU A 543 -4.28 11.81 -28.47
CA LEU A 543 -4.94 11.00 -27.44
C LEU A 543 -6.27 11.64 -26.99
N THR A 544 -7.24 10.80 -26.66
CA THR A 544 -8.53 11.24 -26.11
C THR A 544 -9.11 10.22 -25.14
N LEU A 545 -10.24 10.58 -24.51
CA LEU A 545 -11.00 9.70 -23.63
C LEU A 545 -12.25 9.18 -24.37
N LEU A 546 -12.47 7.87 -24.30
CA LEU A 546 -13.69 7.21 -24.75
C LEU A 546 -14.18 6.25 -23.67
N THR A 547 -15.49 5.96 -23.66
CA THR A 547 -16.00 4.83 -22.88
C THR A 547 -15.42 3.53 -23.43
N GLN A 548 -15.18 2.55 -22.55
CA GLN A 548 -14.60 1.26 -22.95
C GLN A 548 -15.38 0.60 -24.11
N LYS A 549 -16.72 0.70 -24.12
CA LYS A 549 -17.56 0.14 -25.19
C LYS A 549 -17.32 0.85 -26.53
N LEU A 550 -17.29 2.18 -26.52
CA LEU A 550 -17.02 2.94 -27.74
C LEU A 550 -15.59 2.70 -28.23
N ASN A 551 -14.61 2.73 -27.34
CA ASN A 551 -13.21 2.45 -27.65
C ASN A 551 -13.06 1.09 -28.34
N SER A 552 -13.61 0.02 -27.75
CA SER A 552 -13.58 -1.32 -28.37
C SER A 552 -14.26 -1.40 -29.73
N SER A 553 -15.31 -0.58 -29.97
CA SER A 553 -16.04 -0.58 -31.25
C SER A 553 -15.30 0.14 -32.38
N VAL A 554 -14.53 1.20 -32.05
CA VAL A 554 -13.80 1.99 -33.05
C VAL A 554 -12.37 1.49 -33.29
N SER A 555 -11.73 1.00 -32.25
CA SER A 555 -10.37 0.40 -32.27
C SER A 555 -9.43 1.04 -33.32
N ASN A 556 -8.70 0.24 -34.08
CA ASN A 556 -7.83 0.69 -35.17
C ASN A 556 -8.56 0.99 -36.48
N GLY A 557 -9.88 1.29 -36.42
CA GLY A 557 -10.69 1.53 -37.61
C GLY A 557 -10.22 2.72 -38.45
N PRO A 558 -10.57 2.74 -39.76
CA PRO A 558 -10.21 3.84 -40.65
C PRO A 558 -10.94 5.15 -40.27
N TYR A 559 -10.37 6.29 -40.67
CA TYR A 559 -10.91 7.63 -40.38
C TYR A 559 -12.40 7.75 -40.68
N ALA A 560 -12.83 7.24 -41.86
CA ALA A 560 -14.19 7.35 -42.34
C ALA A 560 -15.25 6.68 -41.43
N THR A 561 -14.85 5.70 -40.62
CA THR A 561 -15.74 4.99 -39.69
C THR A 561 -15.51 5.43 -38.25
N LYS A 562 -14.28 5.62 -37.85
CA LYS A 562 -13.89 5.96 -36.49
C LYS A 562 -14.38 7.35 -36.06
N MET A 563 -14.15 8.36 -36.87
CA MET A 563 -14.51 9.73 -36.55
C MET A 563 -16.02 9.96 -36.46
N PRO A 564 -16.87 9.46 -37.40
CA PRO A 564 -18.32 9.55 -37.23
C PRO A 564 -18.84 8.84 -35.97
N ALA A 565 -18.28 7.70 -35.61
CA ALA A 565 -18.67 6.98 -34.38
C ALA A 565 -18.33 7.78 -33.11
N ILE A 566 -17.11 8.37 -33.02
CA ILE A 566 -16.72 9.22 -31.90
C ILE A 566 -17.68 10.44 -31.82
N ARG A 567 -17.97 11.10 -32.94
CA ARG A 567 -18.87 12.26 -33.02
C ARG A 567 -20.30 11.92 -32.59
N ALA A 568 -20.80 10.75 -32.98
CA ALA A 568 -22.18 10.33 -32.68
C ALA A 568 -22.37 9.90 -31.23
N HIS A 569 -21.34 9.34 -30.57
CA HIS A 569 -21.50 8.64 -29.30
C HIS A 569 -20.73 9.27 -28.12
N SER A 570 -19.84 10.23 -28.36
CA SER A 570 -19.12 10.91 -27.29
C SER A 570 -19.69 12.29 -27.01
N SER A 571 -20.08 12.55 -25.77
CA SER A 571 -20.52 13.87 -25.27
C SER A 571 -19.41 14.68 -24.61
N LEU A 572 -18.17 14.16 -24.59
CA LEU A 572 -17.04 14.84 -23.99
C LEU A 572 -16.66 16.12 -24.76
N ALA A 573 -16.36 17.19 -24.04
CA ALA A 573 -15.86 18.43 -24.60
C ALA A 573 -14.55 18.19 -25.38
N LEU A 574 -13.68 17.33 -24.88
CA LEU A 574 -12.46 16.84 -25.55
C LEU A 574 -12.71 16.29 -26.96
N ASN A 575 -13.90 15.73 -27.23
CA ASN A 575 -14.23 15.10 -28.49
C ASN A 575 -15.13 15.97 -29.39
N ARG A 576 -15.80 17.00 -28.82
CA ARG A 576 -16.59 17.94 -29.62
C ARG A 576 -15.74 18.74 -30.59
N ASP A 577 -14.56 19.14 -30.19
CA ASP A 577 -13.62 19.93 -31.02
C ASP A 577 -13.13 19.12 -32.23
N LEU A 578 -13.18 17.77 -32.16
CA LEU A 578 -12.88 16.91 -33.30
C LEU A 578 -13.83 17.11 -34.48
N ASN A 579 -15.00 17.73 -34.28
CA ASN A 579 -15.96 18.08 -35.34
C ASN A 579 -15.44 19.15 -36.28
N ALA A 580 -14.50 19.99 -35.86
CA ALA A 580 -13.88 21.04 -36.67
C ALA A 580 -12.91 20.50 -37.73
N TRP A 581 -12.52 19.22 -37.62
CA TRP A 581 -11.49 18.62 -38.46
C TRP A 581 -12.11 17.73 -39.54
N ASN A 582 -11.88 18.05 -40.80
CA ASN A 582 -12.32 17.24 -41.96
C ASN A 582 -11.32 16.11 -42.28
N HIS A 583 -10.09 16.25 -41.84
CA HIS A 583 -8.99 15.27 -41.95
C HIS A 583 -8.20 15.28 -40.63
N TRP A 584 -7.46 14.22 -40.40
CA TRP A 584 -6.66 14.07 -39.19
C TRP A 584 -5.24 13.62 -39.57
N ASP A 585 -4.34 14.55 -39.57
CA ASP A 585 -2.93 14.42 -39.92
C ASP A 585 -2.03 14.98 -38.81
N GLU A 586 -0.76 15.07 -39.08
CA GLU A 586 0.26 15.54 -38.14
C GLU A 586 -0.02 16.98 -37.68
N ASP A 587 -0.44 17.86 -38.61
CA ASP A 587 -0.77 19.26 -38.33
C ASP A 587 -2.02 19.37 -37.44
N ALA A 588 -3.04 18.56 -37.72
CA ALA A 588 -4.26 18.49 -36.90
C ALA A 588 -3.93 18.02 -35.46
N VAL A 589 -3.08 17.03 -35.32
CA VAL A 589 -2.60 16.55 -33.99
C VAL A 589 -1.88 17.68 -33.25
N GLN A 590 -0.99 18.40 -33.91
CA GLN A 590 -0.25 19.49 -33.30
C GLN A 590 -1.17 20.66 -32.87
N GLN A 591 -2.07 21.09 -33.76
CA GLN A 591 -3.02 22.16 -33.45
C GLN A 591 -3.93 21.81 -32.29
N ARG A 592 -4.38 20.54 -32.20
CA ARG A 592 -5.14 20.07 -31.05
C ARG A 592 -4.30 20.05 -29.78
N ALA A 593 -3.03 19.65 -29.86
CA ALA A 593 -2.12 19.67 -28.71
C ALA A 593 -2.01 21.09 -28.14
N GLU A 594 -1.90 22.12 -29.01
CA GLU A 594 -1.88 23.54 -28.63
C GLU A 594 -3.19 23.98 -27.95
N ALA A 595 -4.34 23.56 -28.48
CA ALA A 595 -5.64 23.88 -27.89
C ALA A 595 -5.79 23.28 -26.49
N LEU A 596 -5.40 22.01 -26.30
CA LEU A 596 -5.40 21.32 -25.01
C LEU A 596 -4.39 21.96 -24.03
N PHE A 597 -3.22 22.38 -24.52
CA PHE A 597 -2.22 23.08 -23.71
C PHE A 597 -2.74 24.39 -23.13
N LYS A 598 -3.48 25.18 -23.92
CA LYS A 598 -4.13 26.42 -23.44
C LYS A 598 -5.11 26.17 -22.30
N ALA A 599 -5.84 25.06 -22.33
CA ALA A 599 -6.70 24.67 -21.22
C ALA A 599 -5.87 24.21 -20.00
N ALA A 600 -4.82 23.45 -20.24
CA ALA A 600 -3.91 22.95 -19.20
C ALA A 600 -3.19 24.09 -18.44
N LEU A 601 -2.80 25.18 -19.12
CA LEU A 601 -2.17 26.34 -18.50
C LEU A 601 -3.06 27.04 -17.45
N ARG A 602 -4.40 26.98 -17.60
CA ARG A 602 -5.32 27.58 -16.63
C ARG A 602 -5.41 26.78 -15.33
N VAL A 603 -5.11 25.48 -15.39
CA VAL A 603 -5.20 24.58 -14.24
C VAL A 603 -3.86 24.42 -13.52
N TRP A 604 -2.79 24.20 -14.28
CA TRP A 604 -1.47 23.87 -13.71
C TRP A 604 -0.52 25.03 -13.86
N ILE A 605 -0.41 25.84 -12.80
CA ILE A 605 0.43 27.04 -12.73
C ILE A 605 1.94 26.72 -12.79
N ALA A 606 2.74 27.67 -13.22
CA ALA A 606 4.20 27.62 -13.18
C ALA A 606 4.80 28.78 -12.39
N PRO A 607 6.05 28.65 -11.90
CA PRO A 607 6.79 29.80 -11.43
C PRO A 607 7.11 30.74 -12.59
N ILE A 608 6.88 32.03 -12.40
CA ILE A 608 7.35 33.07 -13.36
C ILE A 608 8.85 33.18 -13.17
N ARG A 609 9.65 32.72 -14.13
CA ARG A 609 11.10 32.90 -14.13
C ARG A 609 11.44 34.15 -14.92
N GLN A 610 12.20 35.04 -14.30
CA GLN A 610 12.65 36.28 -14.97
C GLN A 610 13.77 36.05 -16.00
N HIS A 611 14.30 34.83 -16.15
CA HIS A 611 15.34 34.50 -17.12
C HIS A 611 14.87 33.33 -17.97
N SER A 612 14.80 33.56 -19.27
CA SER A 612 14.55 32.51 -20.26
C SER A 612 15.67 31.45 -20.18
N TYR A 613 15.31 30.20 -20.12
CA TYR A 613 16.22 29.04 -20.21
C TYR A 613 17.08 29.02 -21.48
N SER A 614 16.76 29.94 -22.44
CA SER A 614 17.39 30.05 -23.76
C SER A 614 18.89 30.37 -23.75
N GLU A 615 19.45 30.92 -22.66
CA GLU A 615 20.87 31.26 -22.61
C GLU A 615 21.74 30.31 -21.80
N ILE A 616 21.17 29.66 -20.78
CA ILE A 616 21.92 28.70 -19.92
C ILE A 616 21.94 27.29 -20.53
N ASP A 617 20.84 26.85 -21.15
CA ASP A 617 20.80 25.53 -21.82
C ASP A 617 21.43 25.59 -23.22
N LYS A 618 21.45 26.73 -23.91
CA LYS A 618 22.31 26.88 -25.09
C LYS A 618 23.78 26.79 -24.73
N ALA A 619 24.21 27.41 -23.63
CA ALA A 619 25.60 27.33 -23.18
C ALA A 619 25.96 26.00 -22.52
N ALA A 620 25.00 25.31 -21.81
CA ALA A 620 25.18 23.99 -21.22
C ALA A 620 24.83 22.87 -22.21
N GLY A 621 23.84 23.08 -23.08
CA GLY A 621 23.48 22.21 -24.19
C GLY A 621 24.53 22.20 -25.30
N GLU A 622 25.11 23.32 -25.63
CA GLU A 622 26.24 23.39 -26.56
C GLU A 622 27.52 22.78 -25.99
N LYS A 623 27.72 22.78 -24.66
CA LYS A 623 28.86 22.08 -24.04
C LYS A 623 28.63 20.59 -23.81
N ASN A 624 27.38 20.09 -23.71
CA ASN A 624 27.10 18.69 -23.46
C ASN A 624 26.41 17.93 -24.62
N SER A 625 25.78 18.62 -25.57
CA SER A 625 25.16 18.02 -26.76
C SER A 625 26.07 17.93 -27.96
N SER A 626 27.02 18.87 -28.12
CA SER A 626 28.01 18.81 -29.21
C SER A 626 29.07 17.71 -29.05
N SER A 627 29.22 17.14 -27.84
CA SER A 627 30.25 16.09 -27.61
C SER A 627 29.71 14.66 -27.47
N ARG A 628 28.38 14.42 -27.54
CA ARG A 628 27.83 13.07 -27.28
C ARG A 628 26.72 12.59 -28.21
N THR A 629 26.32 13.33 -29.20
CA THR A 629 25.27 12.93 -30.18
C THR A 629 25.77 12.68 -31.58
N GLU A 630 26.90 13.25 -31.98
CA GLU A 630 27.53 12.96 -33.25
C GLU A 630 28.50 11.78 -33.10
N MET A 631 28.40 10.81 -34.03
CA MET A 631 29.36 9.72 -34.09
C MET A 631 30.74 10.32 -34.36
N PRO A 632 31.80 9.70 -33.80
CA PRO A 632 33.19 10.14 -34.09
C PRO A 632 33.49 10.15 -35.57
N GLU A 633 34.61 10.79 -35.93
CA GLU A 633 35.06 10.89 -37.32
C GLU A 633 35.23 9.50 -37.95
N ASN A 634 35.00 9.43 -39.25
CA ASN A 634 35.20 8.17 -40.02
C ASN A 634 36.63 7.68 -39.84
N GLY A 635 36.75 6.39 -39.60
CA GLY A 635 38.01 5.75 -39.32
C GLY A 635 38.31 5.56 -37.82
N THR A 636 37.56 6.22 -36.91
CA THR A 636 37.74 6.02 -35.46
C THR A 636 37.44 4.57 -35.08
N ARG A 637 38.40 3.93 -34.45
CA ARG A 637 38.27 2.55 -33.93
C ARG A 637 37.70 2.59 -32.51
N CYS A 638 36.92 1.59 -32.17
CA CYS A 638 36.34 1.47 -30.85
C CYS A 638 36.21 0.01 -30.41
N GLU A 639 36.23 -0.21 -29.11
CA GLU A 639 36.11 -1.54 -28.53
C GLU A 639 35.07 -1.53 -27.39
N PHE A 640 34.32 -2.63 -27.27
CA PHE A 640 33.36 -2.86 -26.19
C PHE A 640 33.57 -4.26 -25.62
N ALA A 641 33.87 -4.36 -24.30
CA ALA A 641 34.04 -5.62 -23.61
C ALA A 641 32.72 -6.03 -22.93
N TYR A 642 32.18 -7.18 -23.28
CA TYR A 642 30.97 -7.71 -22.65
C TYR A 642 30.95 -9.25 -22.64
N GLY A 643 30.58 -9.86 -21.49
CA GLY A 643 30.46 -11.31 -21.36
C GLY A 643 31.77 -12.09 -21.60
N GLY A 644 32.92 -11.47 -21.35
CA GLY A 644 34.25 -12.07 -21.58
C GLY A 644 34.72 -11.98 -23.03
N GLN A 645 33.99 -11.32 -23.91
CA GLN A 645 34.37 -11.05 -25.31
C GLN A 645 34.60 -9.56 -25.52
N VAL A 646 35.53 -9.24 -26.45
CA VAL A 646 35.79 -7.88 -26.91
C VAL A 646 35.23 -7.73 -28.32
N TYR A 647 34.27 -6.83 -28.49
CA TYR A 647 33.68 -6.45 -29.76
C TYR A 647 34.43 -5.24 -30.29
N ARG A 648 34.90 -5.32 -31.53
CA ARG A 648 35.61 -4.25 -32.20
C ARG A 648 34.73 -3.61 -33.26
N GLY A 649 34.87 -2.30 -33.38
CA GLY A 649 34.12 -1.56 -34.38
C GLY A 649 34.93 -0.40 -34.95
N ILE A 650 34.48 0.09 -36.11
CA ILE A 650 35.04 1.25 -36.79
C ILE A 650 33.90 2.16 -37.24
N ILE A 651 34.11 3.47 -37.20
CA ILE A 651 33.13 4.43 -37.71
C ILE A 651 33.32 4.57 -39.22
N GLU A 652 32.25 4.28 -39.94
CA GLU A 652 32.16 4.38 -41.43
C GLU A 652 30.91 5.18 -41.80
N ASN A 653 31.05 6.23 -42.57
CA ASN A 653 29.96 7.13 -43.01
C ASN A 653 29.04 7.59 -41.87
N GLY A 654 29.64 7.93 -40.71
CA GLY A 654 28.89 8.36 -39.52
C GLY A 654 28.12 7.25 -38.80
N GLN A 655 28.38 5.98 -39.10
CA GLN A 655 27.76 4.82 -38.48
C GLN A 655 28.83 3.87 -37.94
N LEU A 656 28.49 3.11 -36.89
CA LEU A 656 29.38 2.13 -36.29
C LEU A 656 29.22 0.77 -36.98
N ALA A 657 30.26 0.34 -37.67
CA ALA A 657 30.42 -1.04 -38.13
C ALA A 657 31.08 -1.88 -37.05
N VAL A 658 30.46 -2.97 -36.61
CA VAL A 658 30.97 -3.86 -35.57
C VAL A 658 31.35 -5.21 -36.19
N GLU A 659 32.54 -5.70 -35.86
CA GLU A 659 33.01 -7.01 -36.36
C GLU A 659 32.03 -8.13 -35.98
N GLY A 660 31.64 -8.94 -36.98
CA GLY A 660 30.67 -10.03 -36.80
C GLY A 660 29.19 -9.60 -36.92
N TYR A 661 28.90 -8.34 -37.17
CA TYR A 661 27.55 -7.85 -37.45
C TYR A 661 27.45 -7.26 -38.85
N THR A 662 26.40 -7.64 -39.57
CA THR A 662 26.15 -7.13 -40.95
C THR A 662 25.40 -5.78 -40.91
N THR A 663 24.89 -5.38 -39.77
CA THR A 663 24.13 -4.14 -39.60
C THR A 663 25.06 -3.02 -39.15
N LEU A 664 24.99 -1.86 -39.82
CA LEU A 664 25.61 -0.62 -39.36
C LEU A 664 24.72 0.04 -38.30
N PHE A 665 25.30 0.49 -37.21
CA PHE A 665 24.58 1.12 -36.09
C PHE A 665 24.72 2.63 -36.13
N SER A 666 23.61 3.34 -36.13
CA SER A 666 23.58 4.81 -36.11
C SER A 666 23.98 5.41 -34.76
N THR A 667 24.06 4.59 -33.69
CA THR A 667 24.46 5.01 -32.34
C THR A 667 25.20 3.90 -31.61
N PHE A 668 26.09 4.26 -30.70
CA PHE A 668 26.75 3.30 -29.79
C PHE A 668 25.74 2.54 -28.92
N SER A 669 24.67 3.21 -28.47
CA SER A 669 23.61 2.57 -27.69
C SER A 669 22.84 1.51 -28.49
N GLY A 670 22.66 1.73 -29.80
CA GLY A 670 22.08 0.73 -30.70
C GLY A 670 22.93 -0.51 -30.81
N ALA A 671 24.24 -0.35 -30.99
CA ALA A 671 25.22 -1.44 -31.03
C ALA A 671 25.29 -2.20 -29.69
N SER A 672 25.40 -1.49 -28.56
CA SER A 672 25.38 -2.12 -27.23
C SER A 672 24.12 -2.93 -26.99
N ARG A 673 22.95 -2.44 -27.41
CA ARG A 673 21.68 -3.16 -27.28
C ARG A 673 21.66 -4.44 -28.13
N ALA A 674 22.18 -4.39 -29.35
CA ALA A 674 22.25 -5.56 -30.22
C ALA A 674 23.15 -6.66 -29.63
N ILE A 675 24.26 -6.27 -29.02
CA ILE A 675 25.22 -7.18 -28.40
C ILE A 675 24.67 -7.75 -27.09
N THR A 676 24.16 -6.90 -26.19
CA THR A 676 23.83 -7.27 -24.80
C THR A 676 22.37 -7.68 -24.62
N ARG A 677 21.48 -7.37 -25.58
CA ARG A 677 20.02 -7.50 -25.51
C ARG A 677 19.37 -6.71 -24.37
N THR A 678 20.08 -5.73 -23.82
CA THR A 678 19.60 -4.84 -22.74
C THR A 678 19.74 -3.38 -23.12
N SER A 679 18.89 -2.49 -22.57
CA SER A 679 18.98 -1.05 -22.82
C SER A 679 20.17 -0.48 -22.04
N ARG A 680 21.15 0.12 -22.73
CA ARG A 680 22.39 0.65 -22.15
C ARG A 680 22.75 2.00 -22.79
N ASN A 681 23.57 2.76 -22.06
CA ASN A 681 24.19 3.96 -22.61
C ASN A 681 25.49 3.57 -23.34
N GLY A 682 25.42 3.45 -24.66
CA GLY A 682 26.54 3.00 -25.46
C GLY A 682 27.79 3.88 -25.39
N TRP A 683 27.66 5.19 -25.09
CA TRP A 683 28.80 6.07 -24.91
C TRP A 683 29.64 5.70 -23.67
N ASN A 684 29.07 5.01 -22.70
CA ASN A 684 29.79 4.52 -21.53
C ASN A 684 30.34 3.09 -21.75
N ASP A 685 29.88 2.39 -22.76
CA ASP A 685 30.24 1.01 -23.05
C ASP A 685 31.42 0.91 -24.01
N TRP A 686 31.53 1.82 -25.00
CA TRP A 686 32.52 1.78 -26.06
C TRP A 686 33.73 2.68 -25.73
N PHE A 687 34.90 2.10 -25.75
CA PHE A 687 36.18 2.82 -25.65
C PHE A 687 36.63 3.23 -27.06
N LEU A 688 36.88 4.52 -27.23
CA LEU A 688 37.30 5.09 -28.51
C LEU A 688 38.81 5.23 -28.53
N ASP A 689 39.41 4.77 -29.64
CA ASP A 689 40.83 4.97 -29.93
C ASP A 689 40.91 6.10 -30.99
N PHE A 690 41.39 7.24 -30.59
CA PHE A 690 41.54 8.42 -31.47
C PHE A 690 42.89 8.40 -32.18
N GLY A 691 43.67 7.31 -32.13
CA GLY A 691 44.88 7.05 -32.92
C GLY A 691 46.04 8.00 -32.58
#